data_d9a276f1d44d3a5aceceefbc98b8f756
#
_entry.id   d9a276f1d44d3a5aceceefbc98b8f756
#
_cell.length_a   1.000
_cell.length_b   1.000
_cell.length_c   1.000
_cell.angle_alpha   90.00
_cell.angle_beta   90.00
_cell.angle_gamma   90.00
#
_symmetry.space_group_name_H-M   'P 1'
#
loop_
_entity.id
_entity.type
_entity.pdbx_description
1 polymer ?
#
loop_
_entity_poly.entity_id
_entity_poly.type
_entity_poly.pdbx_seq_one_letter_code
_entity_poly.pdbx_strand_id
1 'polypeptide(L)'
;MNKEYHPATKPSIDFIYKILEDAYASGLNYDVTDMRNAVLAFAASSTHQADYCIKLVNKMQFKSADQSAGAKNDDAKLVFYDVEVFPNLFLVNWKIEGEGKPVVRMINPTPTEIEELMRFRLVGFNCRRYDNHILYARLMGYTNEQLYNLSTKIINGSANCFFGEAYNVSYTDVYDFSSKKQSLKKFEIELGIHHQELGLPWDKPVPEELWTKVAEYCDNDVIATEATFNARKADFTARQILADVAGMSVNDTTNSLTTRIIFGNNRKPQDQFNYRFMGDESQIFDPNADLPFTMGLEDYDEFTQFDKNHRPIFPGYTFEGGKSVYRGEEVGEGGYVYSEPGMYSNIALLDIASMHPSSIVAEELFGPEYTKRFNEILQARIAIKHKDFDKAKKMLGGALAKYLTDENAAADLAQALKIAINSVYGLTSAGFENPFRDNRNKDNIVAKRGALFMVNLKHAVQSQGFTVAHIKTDSIKIPDATPEIIKFVTEYGKLYGYNFEHEATYDRMCLVNDAVYIARYATVEKCCDLYGKKYIDSAKDICKENKKHPYAWTATGTQFQIPYVFKTLFSKENIEFEDMCETKSVTSSLYLDMNEALPDVSKLEDEVAALKKKYADTNGDYPFDIDSEIQSKTAEIAKGHDYHFIGKVGQFCPIKPGCGGGILLRETENKKTGEKGYAAATGSKGFRWLESEMVEQLDKQGDIDRGYYNNMVDEAVKSLSVYGDFERFAADEPYVSDNTPPWFGAGEPHEDDATPFDVR
;
A
#
# COMPACT_ATOMS: atom_id res chain seq x y z
N MET A 1 -34.43 38.96 20.89
CA MET A 1 -35.59 38.40 21.61
C MET A 1 -35.07 37.46 22.68
N ASN A 2 -35.10 37.91 23.95
CA ASN A 2 -34.80 37.03 25.09
C ASN A 2 -35.96 36.02 25.22
N LYS A 3 -35.83 34.85 24.66
CA LYS A 3 -36.69 33.73 24.99
C LYS A 3 -35.95 32.89 26.03
N GLU A 4 -36.52 32.84 27.24
CA GLU A 4 -36.12 31.88 28.26
C GLU A 4 -36.31 30.47 27.71
N TYR A 5 -35.20 29.76 27.54
CA TYR A 5 -35.21 28.36 27.16
C TYR A 5 -35.39 27.50 28.40
N HIS A 6 -36.54 26.83 28.50
CA HIS A 6 -36.81 25.90 29.58
C HIS A 6 -36.14 24.52 29.33
N PRO A 7 -35.78 23.79 30.39
CA PRO A 7 -35.04 22.54 30.27
C PRO A 7 -35.81 21.45 29.55
N ALA A 8 -35.07 20.77 28.77
CA ALA A 8 -35.20 19.65 27.89
C ALA A 8 -36.43 18.74 28.01
N THR A 9 -37.50 19.12 27.36
CA THR A 9 -38.51 18.16 26.91
C THR A 9 -38.38 17.98 25.38
N LYS A 10 -38.75 16.80 24.84
CA LYS A 10 -38.73 16.51 23.40
C LYS A 10 -39.39 17.64 22.56
N PRO A 11 -40.52 18.25 22.98
CA PRO A 11 -41.12 19.39 22.29
C PRO A 11 -40.22 20.62 22.17
N SER A 12 -39.32 20.86 23.14
CA SER A 12 -38.39 21.98 23.10
C SER A 12 -37.27 21.76 22.09
N ILE A 13 -36.87 20.54 21.87
CA ILE A 13 -35.89 20.15 20.86
C ILE A 13 -36.48 20.30 19.45
N ASP A 14 -37.68 19.81 19.24
CA ASP A 14 -38.42 19.96 17.98
C ASP A 14 -38.68 21.43 17.63
N PHE A 15 -38.87 22.26 18.62
CA PHE A 15 -39.03 23.71 18.48
C PHE A 15 -37.72 24.40 18.07
N ILE A 16 -36.61 24.06 18.70
CA ILE A 16 -35.29 24.56 18.33
C ILE A 16 -34.93 24.09 16.92
N TYR A 17 -35.19 22.81 16.61
CA TYR A 17 -35.01 22.24 15.28
C TYR A 17 -35.74 23.03 14.20
N LYS A 18 -37.01 23.36 14.47
CA LYS A 18 -37.84 24.11 13.52
C LYS A 18 -37.34 25.56 13.33
N ILE A 19 -36.91 26.24 14.40
CA ILE A 19 -36.29 27.57 14.28
C ILE A 19 -35.01 27.53 13.46
N LEU A 20 -34.17 26.49 13.64
CA LEU A 20 -32.94 26.32 12.90
C LEU A 20 -33.21 25.98 11.43
N GLU A 21 -34.21 25.17 11.14
CA GLU A 21 -34.64 24.89 9.76
C GLU A 21 -35.22 26.10 9.05
N ASP A 22 -36.06 26.88 9.77
CA ASP A 22 -36.67 28.10 9.22
C ASP A 22 -35.60 29.18 8.96
N ALA A 23 -34.64 29.35 9.86
CA ALA A 23 -33.48 30.24 9.68
C ALA A 23 -32.61 29.82 8.48
N TYR A 24 -32.39 28.52 8.33
CA TYR A 24 -31.67 27.96 7.21
C TYR A 24 -32.40 28.14 5.88
N ALA A 25 -33.70 27.93 5.85
CA ALA A 25 -34.52 28.08 4.65
C ALA A 25 -34.67 29.55 4.23
N SER A 26 -34.65 30.49 5.17
CA SER A 26 -34.82 31.93 4.90
C SER A 26 -33.57 32.66 4.43
N GLY A 27 -32.37 32.01 4.48
CA GLY A 27 -31.10 32.61 4.08
C GLY A 27 -30.68 33.83 4.91
N LEU A 28 -31.33 34.07 6.05
CA LEU A 28 -31.03 35.20 6.96
C LEU A 28 -29.73 34.92 7.70
N ASN A 29 -28.84 35.93 7.75
CA ASN A 29 -27.65 35.95 8.62
C ASN A 29 -28.06 36.07 10.07
N TYR A 30 -28.33 34.93 10.70
CA TYR A 30 -28.37 34.89 12.16
C TYR A 30 -26.94 34.86 12.68
N ASP A 31 -26.72 35.50 13.83
CA ASP A 31 -25.45 35.31 14.56
C ASP A 31 -25.40 33.89 15.09
N VAL A 32 -24.67 33.08 14.34
CA VAL A 32 -24.48 31.63 14.58
C VAL A 32 -23.88 31.42 15.96
N THR A 33 -23.10 32.39 16.48
CA THR A 33 -22.46 32.32 17.78
C THR A 33 -23.50 32.41 18.92
N ASP A 34 -24.49 33.29 18.80
CA ASP A 34 -25.55 33.41 19.80
C ASP A 34 -26.48 32.18 19.81
N MET A 35 -26.82 31.66 18.64
CA MET A 35 -27.60 30.42 18.54
C MET A 35 -26.86 29.22 19.10
N ARG A 36 -25.57 29.13 18.82
CA ARG A 36 -24.68 28.09 19.34
C ARG A 36 -24.58 28.15 20.86
N ASN A 37 -24.34 29.32 21.42
CA ASN A 37 -24.27 29.51 22.87
C ASN A 37 -25.59 29.13 23.56
N ALA A 38 -26.72 29.44 22.96
CA ALA A 38 -28.05 29.03 23.46
C ALA A 38 -28.22 27.49 23.40
N VAL A 39 -27.76 26.83 22.33
CA VAL A 39 -27.82 25.37 22.21
C VAL A 39 -26.84 24.69 23.17
N LEU A 40 -25.66 25.25 23.39
CA LEU A 40 -24.67 24.70 24.33
C LEU A 40 -25.14 24.87 25.79
N ALA A 41 -25.78 26.01 26.15
CA ALA A 41 -26.39 26.21 27.47
C ALA A 41 -27.55 25.20 27.69
N PHE A 42 -28.32 24.89 26.67
CA PHE A 42 -29.36 23.88 26.70
C PHE A 42 -28.77 22.45 26.80
N ALA A 43 -27.68 22.19 26.07
CA ALA A 43 -26.99 20.92 26.04
C ALA A 43 -26.30 20.57 27.36
N ALA A 44 -25.84 21.55 28.13
CA ALA A 44 -25.24 21.35 29.45
C ALA A 44 -26.21 20.71 30.48
N SER A 45 -27.50 20.68 30.20
CA SER A 45 -28.54 20.11 31.07
C SER A 45 -28.88 18.62 30.78
N SER A 46 -28.40 18.02 29.69
CA SER A 46 -28.72 16.63 29.32
C SER A 46 -27.76 16.05 28.29
N THR A 47 -26.99 15.00 28.66
CA THR A 47 -25.92 14.40 27.85
C THR A 47 -26.39 13.76 26.55
N HIS A 48 -27.58 13.17 26.46
CA HIS A 48 -28.09 12.48 25.24
C HIS A 48 -28.67 13.45 24.20
N GLN A 49 -29.11 14.58 24.62
CA GLN A 49 -29.75 15.58 23.77
C GLN A 49 -28.76 16.63 23.28
N ALA A 50 -27.66 16.80 24.01
CA ALA A 50 -26.53 17.63 23.61
C ALA A 50 -25.98 17.24 22.26
N ASP A 51 -25.68 15.97 22.04
CA ASP A 51 -25.10 15.46 20.80
C ASP A 51 -26.01 15.71 19.60
N TYR A 52 -27.32 15.62 19.77
CA TYR A 52 -28.28 15.84 18.71
C TYR A 52 -28.44 17.33 18.35
N CYS A 53 -28.57 18.20 19.33
CA CYS A 53 -28.65 19.65 19.13
C CYS A 53 -27.37 20.21 18.52
N ILE A 54 -26.22 19.68 18.92
CA ILE A 54 -24.90 20.00 18.41
C ILE A 54 -24.79 19.60 16.94
N LYS A 55 -25.25 18.40 16.56
CA LYS A 55 -25.32 17.95 15.14
C LYS A 55 -26.14 18.91 14.27
N LEU A 56 -27.20 19.51 14.79
CA LEU A 56 -28.06 20.44 14.06
C LEU A 56 -27.40 21.80 13.81
N VAL A 57 -26.82 22.41 14.84
CA VAL A 57 -26.08 23.68 14.69
C VAL A 57 -24.97 23.58 13.71
N ASN A 58 -24.28 22.44 13.69
CA ASN A 58 -23.15 22.18 12.79
C ASN A 58 -23.59 22.00 11.33
N LYS A 59 -24.73 21.35 11.10
CA LYS A 59 -25.31 21.24 9.76
C LYS A 59 -25.55 22.61 9.13
N MET A 60 -25.83 23.62 9.95
CA MET A 60 -26.04 25.01 9.50
C MET A 60 -24.72 25.75 9.25
N GLN A 61 -23.74 25.62 10.14
CA GLN A 61 -22.41 26.24 9.98
C GLN A 61 -21.68 25.74 8.73
N PHE A 62 -21.71 24.42 8.47
CA PHE A 62 -21.04 23.87 7.30
C PHE A 62 -21.72 24.24 5.97
N LYS A 63 -23.01 24.50 5.97
CA LYS A 63 -23.69 24.94 4.76
C LYS A 63 -23.44 26.42 4.45
N SER A 64 -23.26 27.25 5.46
CA SER A 64 -22.77 28.62 5.28
C SER A 64 -21.28 28.64 4.90
N ALA A 65 -20.48 27.70 5.39
CA ALA A 65 -19.11 27.50 4.98
C ALA A 65 -18.99 26.89 3.57
N ASP A 66 -19.90 26.01 3.17
CA ASP A 66 -19.96 25.49 1.79
C ASP A 66 -20.34 26.56 0.75
N GLN A 67 -21.18 27.50 1.12
CA GLN A 67 -21.44 28.66 0.26
C GLN A 67 -20.22 29.59 0.15
N SER A 68 -19.38 29.67 1.19
CA SER A 68 -18.07 30.34 1.18
C SER A 68 -16.95 29.45 0.60
N ALA A 69 -17.05 28.12 0.69
CA ALA A 69 -16.09 27.17 0.13
C ALA A 69 -16.15 27.08 -1.41
N GLY A 70 -17.29 27.40 -2.03
CA GLY A 70 -17.38 27.64 -3.48
C GLY A 70 -16.59 28.87 -3.96
N ALA A 71 -16.11 29.71 -3.01
CA ALA A 71 -15.27 30.87 -3.24
C ALA A 71 -13.88 30.73 -2.60
N LYS A 72 -13.42 29.53 -2.23
CA LYS A 72 -12.01 29.31 -1.87
C LYS A 72 -11.19 29.57 -3.13
N ASN A 73 -10.62 30.79 -3.22
CA ASN A 73 -9.65 31.16 -4.25
C ASN A 73 -8.68 30.01 -4.41
N ASP A 74 -8.40 29.62 -5.66
CA ASP A 74 -7.35 28.64 -5.96
C ASP A 74 -5.97 29.05 -5.45
N ASP A 75 -5.80 30.31 -5.08
CA ASP A 75 -4.60 30.90 -4.49
C ASP A 75 -4.52 30.78 -2.94
N ALA A 76 -5.48 30.17 -2.24
CA ALA A 76 -5.40 30.02 -0.80
C ALA A 76 -4.30 29.02 -0.44
N LYS A 77 -3.31 29.47 0.38
CA LYS A 77 -2.20 28.63 0.84
C LYS A 77 -2.71 27.42 1.65
N LEU A 78 -2.01 26.31 1.50
CA LEU A 78 -2.22 25.13 2.32
C LEU A 78 -1.73 25.37 3.75
N VAL A 79 -2.42 24.78 4.71
CA VAL A 79 -2.04 24.78 6.12
C VAL A 79 -1.96 23.35 6.59
N PHE A 80 -0.76 22.91 6.94
CA PHE A 80 -0.50 21.57 7.49
C PHE A 80 -0.78 21.59 8.99
N TYR A 81 -1.42 20.56 9.53
CA TYR A 81 -1.81 20.50 10.94
C TYR A 81 -1.79 19.07 11.48
N ASP A 82 -1.66 18.99 12.79
CA ASP A 82 -1.76 17.77 13.58
C ASP A 82 -2.36 18.08 14.94
N VAL A 83 -2.92 17.07 15.64
CA VAL A 83 -3.53 17.25 16.96
C VAL A 83 -3.05 16.21 17.96
N GLU A 84 -2.91 16.66 19.24
CA GLU A 84 -2.65 15.79 20.38
C GLU A 84 -3.75 15.88 21.42
N VAL A 85 -4.20 14.74 21.93
CA VAL A 85 -5.31 14.66 22.88
C VAL A 85 -4.96 13.82 24.09
N PHE A 86 -4.91 14.49 25.25
CA PHE A 86 -4.73 13.88 26.57
C PHE A 86 -5.92 14.26 27.47
N PRO A 87 -6.11 13.62 28.63
CA PRO A 87 -7.23 13.93 29.52
C PRO A 87 -7.37 15.41 29.90
N ASN A 88 -6.26 16.15 30.03
CA ASN A 88 -6.20 17.55 30.43
C ASN A 88 -5.61 18.51 29.40
N LEU A 89 -5.13 18.00 28.25
CA LEU A 89 -4.46 18.75 27.20
C LEU A 89 -5.05 18.45 25.85
N PHE A 90 -5.45 19.47 25.13
CA PHE A 90 -5.77 19.44 23.72
C PHE A 90 -4.83 20.40 22.97
N LEU A 91 -4.03 19.88 22.08
CA LEU A 91 -3.07 20.65 21.33
C LEU A 91 -3.40 20.59 19.84
N VAL A 92 -3.30 21.72 19.17
CA VAL A 92 -3.38 21.81 17.70
C VAL A 92 -2.18 22.59 17.21
N ASN A 93 -1.29 21.93 16.49
CA ASN A 93 -0.18 22.61 15.84
C ASN A 93 -0.45 22.72 14.36
N TRP A 94 -0.06 23.84 13.77
CA TRP A 94 -0.26 24.06 12.35
C TRP A 94 0.81 24.97 11.74
N LYS A 95 1.02 24.84 10.45
CA LYS A 95 2.03 25.57 9.68
C LYS A 95 1.49 25.93 8.31
N ILE A 96 1.72 27.16 7.87
CA ILE A 96 1.48 27.56 6.47
C ILE A 96 2.53 26.91 5.58
N GLU A 97 2.12 26.44 4.40
CA GLU A 97 3.00 25.89 3.37
C GLU A 97 4.22 26.78 3.11
N GLY A 98 5.40 26.17 3.07
CA GLY A 98 6.65 26.82 2.69
C GLY A 98 7.79 26.55 3.65
N GLU A 99 9.00 26.46 3.07
CA GLU A 99 10.23 26.26 3.82
C GLU A 99 10.47 27.42 4.80
N GLY A 100 10.97 27.11 6.01
CA GLY A 100 11.30 28.09 7.04
C GLY A 100 10.09 28.79 7.68
N LYS A 101 8.85 28.43 7.36
CA LYS A 101 7.68 28.94 8.03
C LYS A 101 7.58 28.34 9.44
N PRO A 102 7.28 29.15 10.48
CA PRO A 102 7.16 28.65 11.84
C PRO A 102 5.90 27.79 12.02
N VAL A 103 5.98 26.82 12.93
CA VAL A 103 4.81 26.10 13.43
C VAL A 103 4.13 26.96 14.49
N VAL A 104 2.82 27.13 14.38
CA VAL A 104 1.97 27.78 15.38
C VAL A 104 1.39 26.74 16.31
N ARG A 105 1.57 26.91 17.61
CA ARG A 105 1.10 26.01 18.65
C ARG A 105 -0.14 26.59 19.32
N MET A 106 -1.25 25.84 19.30
CA MET A 106 -2.50 26.22 19.96
C MET A 106 -2.75 25.26 21.13
N ILE A 107 -2.49 25.73 22.36
CA ILE A 107 -2.68 24.93 23.57
C ILE A 107 -4.08 25.15 24.09
N ASN A 108 -4.89 24.11 24.21
CA ASN A 108 -6.29 24.14 24.64
C ASN A 108 -7.13 25.20 23.89
N PRO A 109 -7.06 25.24 22.54
CA PRO A 109 -7.75 26.26 21.77
C PRO A 109 -9.25 26.27 22.03
N THR A 110 -9.81 27.46 21.98
CA THR A 110 -11.24 27.71 22.10
C THR A 110 -11.96 27.30 20.82
N PRO A 111 -13.27 27.07 20.85
CA PRO A 111 -14.06 26.84 19.64
C PRO A 111 -13.90 27.95 18.58
N THR A 112 -13.77 29.19 18.95
CA THR A 112 -13.59 30.33 18.03
C THR A 112 -12.24 30.25 17.31
N GLU A 113 -11.16 29.91 18.02
CA GLU A 113 -9.83 29.72 17.43
C GLU A 113 -9.82 28.55 16.43
N ILE A 114 -10.53 27.48 16.75
CA ILE A 114 -10.70 26.34 15.79
C ILE A 114 -11.51 26.80 14.58
N GLU A 115 -12.57 27.58 14.74
CA GLU A 115 -13.36 28.13 13.64
C GLU A 115 -12.49 28.97 12.69
N GLU A 116 -11.60 29.79 13.23
CA GLU A 116 -10.66 30.60 12.45
C GLU A 116 -9.67 29.71 11.69
N LEU A 117 -9.12 28.70 12.35
CA LEU A 117 -8.22 27.73 11.71
C LEU A 117 -8.91 27.01 10.53
N MET A 118 -10.18 26.64 10.69
CA MET A 118 -10.95 25.93 9.67
C MET A 118 -11.27 26.78 8.42
N ARG A 119 -10.99 28.08 8.43
CA ARG A 119 -11.09 28.94 7.23
C ARG A 119 -9.95 28.70 6.22
N PHE A 120 -8.87 28.07 6.67
CA PHE A 120 -7.75 27.71 5.81
C PHE A 120 -8.00 26.38 5.08
N ARG A 121 -7.17 26.09 4.07
CA ARG A 121 -7.11 24.79 3.41
C ARG A 121 -6.27 23.83 4.24
N LEU A 122 -6.90 23.14 5.17
CA LEU A 122 -6.23 22.25 6.11
C LEU A 122 -5.79 20.95 5.44
N VAL A 123 -4.55 20.54 5.67
CA VAL A 123 -3.96 19.28 5.21
C VAL A 123 -3.39 18.55 6.41
N GLY A 124 -3.87 17.36 6.68
CA GLY A 124 -3.36 16.49 7.73
C GLY A 124 -2.95 15.12 7.19
N PHE A 125 -2.37 14.31 8.05
CA PHE A 125 -2.01 12.93 7.74
C PHE A 125 -2.97 11.94 8.44
N ASN A 126 -3.74 11.16 7.69
CA ASN A 126 -4.81 10.28 8.20
C ASN A 126 -5.88 11.02 9.00
N CYS A 127 -6.00 12.31 8.77
CA CYS A 127 -6.81 13.25 9.55
C CYS A 127 -8.33 13.02 9.39
N ARG A 128 -8.78 12.49 8.26
CA ARG A 128 -10.21 12.23 8.00
C ARG A 128 -10.87 11.29 9.00
N ARG A 129 -10.09 10.40 9.63
CA ARG A 129 -10.59 9.39 10.56
C ARG A 129 -10.32 9.71 12.02
N TYR A 130 -9.58 10.76 12.30
CA TYR A 130 -9.23 11.15 13.67
C TYR A 130 -9.26 12.67 13.86
N ASP A 131 -8.24 13.40 13.41
CA ASP A 131 -8.04 14.83 13.71
C ASP A 131 -9.24 15.69 13.34
N ASN A 132 -9.83 15.44 12.18
CA ASN A 132 -11.02 16.15 11.72
C ASN A 132 -12.18 16.02 12.72
N HIS A 133 -12.36 14.85 13.32
CA HIS A 133 -13.42 14.62 14.30
C HIS A 133 -13.13 15.30 15.63
N ILE A 134 -11.87 15.37 16.04
CA ILE A 134 -11.43 16.07 17.24
C ILE A 134 -11.59 17.59 17.07
N LEU A 135 -11.10 18.16 15.95
CA LEU A 135 -11.30 19.58 15.63
C LEU A 135 -12.78 19.93 15.59
N TYR A 136 -13.59 19.11 14.92
CA TYR A 136 -15.02 19.31 14.81
C TYR A 136 -15.72 19.26 16.18
N ALA A 137 -15.34 18.33 17.05
CA ALA A 137 -15.87 18.22 18.39
C ALA A 137 -15.48 19.45 19.25
N ARG A 138 -14.25 19.97 19.12
CA ARG A 138 -13.85 21.23 19.80
C ARG A 138 -14.64 22.40 19.26
N LEU A 139 -14.81 22.54 17.97
CA LEU A 139 -15.69 23.56 17.38
C LEU A 139 -17.09 23.52 17.99
N MET A 140 -17.58 22.33 18.31
CA MET A 140 -18.87 22.11 18.97
C MET A 140 -18.87 22.43 20.48
N GLY A 141 -17.73 22.81 21.04
CA GLY A 141 -17.60 23.15 22.44
C GLY A 141 -17.27 21.97 23.36
N TYR A 142 -16.80 20.82 22.85
CA TYR A 142 -16.33 19.73 23.71
C TYR A 142 -15.18 20.20 24.61
N THR A 143 -15.22 19.81 25.88
CA THR A 143 -14.12 20.00 26.82
C THR A 143 -12.97 19.08 26.55
N ASN A 144 -11.80 19.29 27.15
CA ASN A 144 -10.66 18.39 26.99
C ASN A 144 -11.00 16.94 27.38
N GLU A 145 -11.70 16.75 28.49
CA GLU A 145 -12.15 15.43 28.92
C GLU A 145 -13.09 14.77 27.91
N GLN A 146 -14.03 15.55 27.34
CA GLN A 146 -14.92 15.04 26.30
C GLN A 146 -14.18 14.69 25.00
N LEU A 147 -13.17 15.48 24.62
CA LEU A 147 -12.28 15.18 23.48
C LEU A 147 -11.48 13.92 23.74
N TYR A 148 -10.92 13.75 24.93
CA TYR A 148 -10.20 12.54 25.30
C TYR A 148 -11.11 11.30 25.25
N ASN A 149 -12.33 11.40 25.76
CA ASN A 149 -13.32 10.31 25.68
C ASN A 149 -13.71 9.99 24.22
N LEU A 150 -13.82 10.99 23.36
CA LEU A 150 -14.05 10.81 21.93
C LEU A 150 -12.86 10.14 21.26
N SER A 151 -11.63 10.61 21.52
CA SER A 151 -10.39 10.03 21.06
C SER A 151 -10.31 8.53 21.40
N THR A 152 -10.56 8.18 22.65
CA THR A 152 -10.58 6.78 23.13
C THR A 152 -11.58 5.93 22.35
N LYS A 153 -12.79 6.46 22.10
CA LYS A 153 -13.81 5.75 21.31
C LYS A 153 -13.38 5.55 19.86
N ILE A 154 -12.75 6.55 19.22
CA ILE A 154 -12.27 6.44 17.84
C ILE A 154 -11.16 5.40 17.75
N ILE A 155 -10.17 5.46 18.65
CA ILE A 155 -9.02 4.52 18.66
C ILE A 155 -9.49 3.09 18.90
N ASN A 156 -10.49 2.89 19.77
CA ASN A 156 -11.07 1.57 20.05
C ASN A 156 -12.06 1.07 18.97
N GLY A 157 -12.24 1.81 17.88
CA GLY A 157 -13.06 1.39 16.75
C GLY A 157 -14.58 1.39 16.99
N SER A 158 -15.06 2.22 17.91
CA SER A 158 -16.50 2.35 18.21
C SER A 158 -17.28 2.87 17.00
N ALA A 159 -18.35 2.20 16.60
CA ALA A 159 -19.08 2.49 15.37
C ALA A 159 -19.79 3.87 15.33
N ASN A 160 -20.13 4.45 16.50
CA ASN A 160 -20.98 5.64 16.62
C ASN A 160 -20.23 6.90 17.09
N CYS A 161 -18.91 6.98 16.87
CA CYS A 161 -18.08 8.10 17.31
C CYS A 161 -17.71 9.09 16.20
N PHE A 162 -18.14 8.87 14.96
CA PHE A 162 -17.80 9.69 13.81
C PHE A 162 -18.92 10.67 13.45
N PHE A 163 -18.53 11.90 13.13
CA PHE A 163 -19.43 12.94 12.64
C PHE A 163 -19.37 12.98 11.11
N GLY A 164 -20.51 12.95 10.44
CA GLY A 164 -20.57 12.97 8.96
C GLY A 164 -19.92 14.23 8.38
N GLU A 165 -20.13 15.36 9.01
CA GLU A 165 -19.64 16.68 8.59
C GLU A 165 -18.12 16.82 8.80
N ALA A 166 -17.56 16.15 9.81
CA ALA A 166 -16.13 16.25 10.15
C ALA A 166 -15.21 15.74 9.03
N TYR A 167 -15.68 14.81 8.19
CA TYR A 167 -14.90 14.35 7.03
C TYR A 167 -14.51 15.47 6.06
N ASN A 168 -15.24 16.60 6.08
CA ASN A 168 -15.01 17.74 5.18
C ASN A 168 -14.29 18.92 5.88
N VAL A 169 -13.79 18.76 7.11
CA VAL A 169 -12.99 19.76 7.82
C VAL A 169 -11.68 20.02 7.09
N SER A 170 -10.96 18.98 6.71
CA SER A 170 -9.75 19.12 5.93
C SER A 170 -10.06 19.35 4.44
N TYR A 171 -9.15 20.06 3.76
CA TYR A 171 -9.14 20.18 2.31
C TYR A 171 -8.71 18.87 1.65
N THR A 172 -7.72 18.19 2.23
CA THR A 172 -7.26 16.86 1.81
C THR A 172 -6.54 16.14 2.93
N ASP A 173 -6.33 14.85 2.77
CA ASP A 173 -5.65 13.95 3.69
C ASP A 173 -4.52 13.23 2.97
N VAL A 174 -3.28 13.43 3.43
CA VAL A 174 -2.06 12.89 2.78
C VAL A 174 -2.09 11.37 2.72
N TYR A 175 -2.51 10.71 3.80
CA TYR A 175 -2.64 9.25 3.80
C TYR A 175 -3.69 8.77 2.79
N ASP A 176 -4.82 9.47 2.67
CA ASP A 176 -5.93 9.05 1.82
C ASP A 176 -5.57 9.14 0.33
N PHE A 177 -4.94 10.22 -0.12
CA PHE A 177 -4.56 10.33 -1.53
C PHE A 177 -3.27 9.62 -1.90
N SER A 178 -2.34 9.38 -0.96
CA SER A 178 -1.07 8.72 -1.24
C SER A 178 -1.29 7.32 -1.82
N SER A 179 -0.58 7.00 -2.89
CA SER A 179 -0.53 5.64 -3.44
C SER A 179 0.28 4.68 -2.56
N LYS A 180 1.18 5.21 -1.72
CA LYS A 180 1.97 4.45 -0.75
C LYS A 180 1.29 4.52 0.62
N LYS A 181 0.74 3.40 1.09
CA LYS A 181 0.03 3.30 2.36
C LYS A 181 0.98 2.87 3.47
N GLN A 182 1.49 3.82 4.24
CA GLN A 182 2.36 3.57 5.39
C GLN A 182 2.16 4.67 6.45
N SER A 183 2.68 4.48 7.66
CA SER A 183 2.58 5.47 8.75
C SER A 183 3.41 6.72 8.45
N LEU A 184 3.07 7.85 9.08
CA LEU A 184 3.84 9.10 8.99
C LEU A 184 5.29 8.86 9.44
N LYS A 185 5.50 8.17 10.55
CA LYS A 185 6.80 7.82 11.10
C LYS A 185 7.70 7.04 10.11
N LYS A 186 7.10 6.19 9.28
CA LYS A 186 7.85 5.50 8.23
C LYS A 186 8.24 6.44 7.09
N PHE A 187 7.39 7.42 6.77
CA PHE A 187 7.75 8.48 5.84
C PHE A 187 8.87 9.37 6.39
N GLU A 188 8.85 9.70 7.70
CA GLU A 188 9.92 10.45 8.35
C GLU A 188 11.27 9.78 8.14
N ILE A 189 11.38 8.49 8.46
CA ILE A 189 12.60 7.71 8.26
C ILE A 189 13.06 7.73 6.79
N GLU A 190 12.15 7.51 5.84
CA GLU A 190 12.47 7.50 4.41
C GLU A 190 12.88 8.87 3.86
N LEU A 191 12.40 9.95 4.47
CA LEU A 191 12.71 11.33 4.08
C LEU A 191 13.89 11.93 4.86
N GLY A 192 14.50 11.14 5.76
CA GLY A 192 15.60 11.59 6.61
C GLY A 192 15.17 12.66 7.63
N ILE A 193 13.90 12.66 8.02
CA ILE A 193 13.39 13.52 9.09
C ILE A 193 13.61 12.82 10.41
N HIS A 194 14.10 13.59 11.40
CA HIS A 194 14.32 13.07 12.74
C HIS A 194 13.01 12.51 13.32
N HIS A 195 13.00 11.20 13.57
CA HIS A 195 11.87 10.54 14.18
C HIS A 195 11.86 10.77 15.68
N GLN A 196 10.76 11.30 16.19
CA GLN A 196 10.57 11.52 17.64
C GLN A 196 9.44 10.66 18.16
N GLU A 197 9.59 10.22 19.42
CA GLU A 197 8.53 9.59 20.17
C GLU A 197 8.36 10.28 21.51
N LEU A 198 7.11 10.57 21.87
CA LEU A 198 6.80 11.36 23.06
C LEU A 198 7.10 10.59 24.36
N GLY A 199 6.88 9.26 24.36
CA GLY A 199 7.11 8.40 25.51
C GLY A 199 6.21 8.66 26.73
N LEU A 200 5.18 9.49 26.61
CA LEU A 200 4.21 9.75 27.66
C LEU A 200 2.99 8.82 27.53
N PRO A 201 2.43 8.35 28.66
CA PRO A 201 1.20 7.59 28.63
C PRO A 201 0.04 8.48 28.19
N TRP A 202 -0.60 8.14 27.08
CA TRP A 202 -1.71 8.92 26.49
C TRP A 202 -2.99 8.91 27.34
N ASP A 203 -3.11 7.96 28.27
CA ASP A 203 -4.26 7.76 29.16
C ASP A 203 -4.17 8.51 30.49
N LYS A 204 -3.10 9.29 30.68
CA LYS A 204 -2.87 10.08 31.91
C LYS A 204 -2.80 11.56 31.62
N PRO A 205 -3.21 12.39 32.59
CA PRO A 205 -2.99 13.83 32.50
C PRO A 205 -1.51 14.18 32.36
N VAL A 206 -1.20 15.11 31.46
CA VAL A 206 0.17 15.60 31.23
C VAL A 206 0.45 16.76 32.19
N PRO A 207 1.52 16.74 33.04
CA PRO A 207 1.97 17.88 33.83
C PRO A 207 2.23 19.10 32.93
N GLU A 208 1.88 20.30 33.42
CA GLU A 208 1.99 21.53 32.60
C GLU A 208 3.43 21.80 32.16
N GLU A 209 4.43 21.44 32.97
CA GLU A 209 5.84 21.56 32.63
C GLU A 209 6.25 20.71 31.40
N LEU A 210 5.46 19.70 31.06
CA LEU A 210 5.72 18.84 29.87
C LEU A 210 4.91 19.25 28.64
N TRP A 211 4.01 20.24 28.74
CA TRP A 211 3.20 20.67 27.60
C TRP A 211 4.04 21.16 26.42
N THR A 212 5.16 21.84 26.71
CA THR A 212 6.11 22.28 25.67
C THR A 212 6.71 21.09 24.95
N LYS A 213 7.07 20.01 25.65
CA LYS A 213 7.60 18.79 25.05
C LYS A 213 6.56 18.11 24.14
N VAL A 214 5.29 18.07 24.56
CA VAL A 214 4.20 17.56 23.71
C VAL A 214 4.03 18.42 22.46
N ALA A 215 4.14 19.75 22.60
CA ALA A 215 4.05 20.66 21.48
C ALA A 215 5.21 20.49 20.48
N GLU A 216 6.44 20.26 20.96
CA GLU A 216 7.60 19.99 20.12
C GLU A 216 7.45 18.68 19.35
N TYR A 217 6.90 17.66 19.98
CA TYR A 217 6.56 16.40 19.31
C TYR A 217 5.52 16.64 18.19
N CYS A 218 4.43 17.33 18.47
CA CYS A 218 3.42 17.66 17.48
C CYS A 218 3.96 18.56 16.34
N ASP A 219 4.93 19.47 16.61
CA ASP A 219 5.62 20.25 15.58
C ASP A 219 6.29 19.34 14.54
N ASN A 220 6.93 18.27 15.01
CA ASN A 220 7.59 17.32 14.13
C ASN A 220 6.59 16.63 13.20
N ASP A 221 5.44 16.20 13.73
CA ASP A 221 4.41 15.55 12.94
C ASP A 221 3.80 16.51 11.90
N VAL A 222 3.67 17.81 12.20
CA VAL A 222 3.25 18.85 11.23
C VAL A 222 4.29 19.03 10.12
N ILE A 223 5.59 19.11 10.47
CA ILE A 223 6.69 19.25 9.50
C ILE A 223 6.78 18.00 8.62
N ALA A 224 6.67 16.82 9.23
CA ALA A 224 6.69 15.55 8.51
C ALA A 224 5.48 15.41 7.56
N THR A 225 4.31 15.92 7.95
CA THR A 225 3.12 15.94 7.09
C THR A 225 3.34 16.80 5.85
N GLU A 226 3.93 18.01 5.98
CA GLU A 226 4.29 18.86 4.83
C GLU A 226 5.34 18.17 3.93
N ALA A 227 6.39 17.62 4.51
CA ALA A 227 7.43 16.93 3.74
C ALA A 227 6.86 15.71 2.99
N THR A 228 6.00 14.94 3.64
CA THR A 228 5.31 13.79 3.02
C THR A 228 4.37 14.25 1.90
N PHE A 229 3.61 15.32 2.09
CA PHE A 229 2.78 15.91 1.05
C PHE A 229 3.62 16.29 -0.19
N ASN A 230 4.76 16.95 0.02
CA ASN A 230 5.66 17.36 -1.06
C ASN A 230 6.26 16.12 -1.78
N ALA A 231 6.68 15.10 -1.04
CA ALA A 231 7.17 13.86 -1.61
C ALA A 231 6.09 13.06 -2.38
N ARG A 232 4.81 13.27 -2.05
CA ARG A 232 3.65 12.64 -2.69
C ARG A 232 2.83 13.60 -3.56
N LYS A 233 3.39 14.73 -3.96
CA LYS A 233 2.69 15.77 -4.71
C LYS A 233 2.13 15.27 -6.04
N ALA A 234 2.82 14.37 -6.71
CA ALA A 234 2.30 13.72 -7.93
C ALA A 234 0.98 12.95 -7.69
N ASP A 235 0.85 12.26 -6.56
CA ASP A 235 -0.39 11.58 -6.19
C ASP A 235 -1.51 12.59 -5.86
N PHE A 236 -1.17 13.73 -5.25
CA PHE A 236 -2.14 14.79 -4.99
C PHE A 236 -2.62 15.45 -6.29
N THR A 237 -1.71 15.77 -7.22
CA THR A 237 -2.07 16.26 -8.56
C THR A 237 -3.00 15.27 -9.27
N ALA A 238 -2.69 13.98 -9.21
CA ALA A 238 -3.54 12.93 -9.75
C ALA A 238 -4.94 12.94 -9.10
N ARG A 239 -5.02 13.13 -7.77
CA ARG A 239 -6.28 13.27 -7.04
C ARG A 239 -7.08 14.50 -7.51
N GLN A 240 -6.44 15.64 -7.73
CA GLN A 240 -7.09 16.85 -8.26
C GLN A 240 -7.67 16.62 -9.65
N ILE A 241 -6.93 15.95 -10.53
CA ILE A 241 -7.40 15.59 -11.88
C ILE A 241 -8.62 14.67 -11.80
N LEU A 242 -8.58 13.62 -10.98
CA LEU A 242 -9.70 12.69 -10.82
C LEU A 242 -10.93 13.38 -10.23
N ALA A 243 -10.76 14.26 -9.26
CA ALA A 243 -11.84 15.02 -8.65
C ALA A 243 -12.53 15.93 -9.66
N ASP A 244 -11.75 16.62 -10.49
CA ASP A 244 -12.27 17.50 -11.52
C ASP A 244 -12.99 16.71 -12.64
N VAL A 245 -12.42 15.58 -13.11
CA VAL A 245 -13.09 14.69 -14.07
C VAL A 245 -14.39 14.09 -13.51
N ALA A 246 -14.41 13.77 -12.21
CA ALA A 246 -15.60 13.25 -11.52
C ALA A 246 -16.65 14.34 -11.23
N GLY A 247 -16.28 15.63 -11.28
CA GLY A 247 -17.10 16.74 -10.79
C GLY A 247 -17.36 16.65 -9.29
N MET A 248 -16.34 16.26 -8.52
CA MET A 248 -16.40 16.02 -7.08
C MET A 248 -15.26 16.77 -6.35
N SER A 249 -15.23 16.67 -5.02
CA SER A 249 -14.19 17.30 -4.20
C SER A 249 -12.89 16.52 -4.22
N VAL A 250 -11.75 17.21 -4.12
CA VAL A 250 -10.43 16.61 -3.92
C VAL A 250 -10.34 15.83 -2.60
N ASN A 251 -11.22 16.13 -1.66
CA ASN A 251 -11.35 15.43 -0.39
C ASN A 251 -12.14 14.11 -0.49
N ASP A 252 -12.82 13.86 -1.61
CA ASP A 252 -13.45 12.56 -1.85
C ASP A 252 -12.40 11.48 -2.08
N THR A 253 -12.70 10.25 -1.63
CA THR A 253 -11.77 9.13 -1.76
C THR A 253 -11.58 8.73 -3.23
N THR A 254 -10.42 8.16 -3.55
CA THR A 254 -10.15 7.60 -4.88
C THR A 254 -11.25 6.65 -5.34
N ASN A 255 -11.76 5.82 -4.43
CA ASN A 255 -12.85 4.89 -4.71
C ASN A 255 -14.14 5.61 -5.11
N SER A 256 -14.51 6.68 -4.41
CA SER A 256 -15.70 7.50 -4.72
C SER A 256 -15.55 8.21 -6.06
N LEU A 257 -14.37 8.79 -6.32
CA LEU A 257 -14.07 9.46 -7.58
C LEU A 257 -14.13 8.49 -8.76
N THR A 258 -13.48 7.33 -8.64
CA THR A 258 -13.50 6.28 -9.69
C THR A 258 -14.90 5.75 -9.93
N THR A 259 -15.67 5.49 -8.87
CA THR A 259 -17.08 5.11 -8.97
C THR A 259 -17.88 6.12 -9.77
N ARG A 260 -17.71 7.41 -9.46
CA ARG A 260 -18.41 8.49 -10.15
C ARG A 260 -18.05 8.58 -11.62
N ILE A 261 -16.78 8.43 -11.97
CA ILE A 261 -16.32 8.49 -13.36
C ILE A 261 -16.94 7.34 -14.18
N ILE A 262 -16.98 6.13 -13.62
CA ILE A 262 -17.45 4.93 -14.36
C ILE A 262 -18.97 4.80 -14.35
N PHE A 263 -19.59 4.89 -13.18
CA PHE A 263 -21.03 4.62 -13.02
C PHE A 263 -21.92 5.87 -12.98
N GLY A 264 -21.31 7.07 -12.97
CA GLY A 264 -22.07 8.32 -12.84
C GLY A 264 -22.83 8.39 -11.51
N ASN A 265 -24.14 8.62 -11.57
CA ASN A 265 -25.03 8.69 -10.41
C ASN A 265 -25.69 7.35 -10.06
N ASN A 266 -25.40 6.26 -10.81
CA ASN A 266 -26.01 4.97 -10.55
C ASN A 266 -25.44 4.37 -9.26
N ARG A 267 -26.30 4.19 -8.24
CA ARG A 267 -25.93 3.64 -6.94
C ARG A 267 -25.98 2.10 -6.90
N LYS A 268 -26.58 1.46 -7.90
CA LYS A 268 -26.73 0.01 -8.02
C LYS A 268 -26.37 -0.45 -9.44
N PRO A 269 -25.12 -0.27 -9.88
CA PRO A 269 -24.73 -0.66 -11.24
C PRO A 269 -24.67 -2.17 -11.45
N GLN A 270 -24.67 -2.97 -10.37
CA GLN A 270 -24.54 -4.43 -10.38
C GLN A 270 -25.63 -5.12 -11.21
N ASP A 271 -26.78 -4.50 -11.41
CA ASP A 271 -27.87 -5.05 -12.24
C ASP A 271 -27.46 -5.25 -13.72
N GLN A 272 -26.40 -4.56 -14.16
CA GLN A 272 -25.86 -4.66 -15.52
C GLN A 272 -24.61 -5.55 -15.62
N PHE A 273 -24.08 -6.08 -14.50
CA PHE A 273 -22.82 -6.81 -14.49
C PHE A 273 -22.95 -8.22 -15.07
N ASN A 274 -21.91 -8.64 -15.79
CA ASN A 274 -21.81 -9.94 -16.45
C ASN A 274 -20.87 -10.88 -15.68
N TYR A 275 -21.39 -11.50 -14.60
CA TYR A 275 -20.64 -12.54 -13.89
C TYR A 275 -21.02 -13.93 -14.39
N ARG A 276 -20.02 -14.79 -14.60
CA ARG A 276 -20.18 -16.18 -15.04
C ARG A 276 -19.18 -17.09 -14.34
N PHE A 277 -19.46 -18.38 -14.32
CA PHE A 277 -18.46 -19.38 -13.95
C PHE A 277 -17.67 -19.79 -15.20
N MET A 278 -16.35 -19.63 -15.15
CA MET A 278 -15.48 -19.83 -16.32
C MET A 278 -15.20 -21.31 -16.63
N GLY A 279 -15.55 -22.24 -15.73
CA GLY A 279 -15.47 -23.67 -15.92
C GLY A 279 -16.73 -24.30 -16.47
N ASP A 280 -17.71 -23.53 -16.91
CA ASP A 280 -18.98 -24.06 -17.45
C ASP A 280 -18.78 -24.56 -18.91
N GLU A 281 -18.44 -25.84 -19.03
CA GLU A 281 -18.20 -26.52 -20.31
C GLU A 281 -19.44 -26.58 -21.22
N SER A 282 -20.65 -26.40 -20.65
CA SER A 282 -21.88 -26.34 -21.45
C SER A 282 -21.93 -25.14 -22.39
N GLN A 283 -21.09 -24.15 -22.16
CA GLN A 283 -20.96 -22.94 -22.96
C GLN A 283 -19.88 -23.03 -24.04
N ILE A 284 -19.13 -24.14 -24.12
CA ILE A 284 -18.12 -24.33 -25.17
C ILE A 284 -18.79 -24.29 -26.55
N PHE A 285 -18.23 -23.43 -27.40
CA PHE A 285 -18.71 -23.25 -28.76
C PHE A 285 -18.10 -24.30 -29.69
N ASP A 286 -18.94 -25.00 -30.48
CA ASP A 286 -18.47 -25.95 -31.50
C ASP A 286 -17.80 -25.20 -32.65
N PRO A 287 -16.47 -25.40 -32.89
CA PRO A 287 -15.75 -24.70 -33.95
C PRO A 287 -16.21 -25.06 -35.36
N ASN A 288 -17.03 -26.12 -35.54
CA ASN A 288 -17.61 -26.48 -36.84
C ASN A 288 -18.81 -25.61 -37.23
N ALA A 289 -19.30 -24.73 -36.34
CA ALA A 289 -20.35 -23.79 -36.62
C ALA A 289 -19.73 -22.44 -37.02
N ASP A 290 -19.63 -22.15 -38.31
CA ASP A 290 -19.35 -20.88 -39.02
C ASP A 290 -18.79 -19.71 -38.17
N LEU A 291 -17.60 -19.85 -37.56
CA LEU A 291 -16.89 -18.71 -37.01
C LEU A 291 -15.89 -18.15 -38.02
N PRO A 292 -15.79 -16.80 -38.15
CA PRO A 292 -14.75 -16.17 -38.95
C PRO A 292 -13.34 -16.31 -38.34
N PHE A 293 -13.18 -17.13 -37.29
CA PHE A 293 -11.95 -17.26 -36.50
C PHE A 293 -11.32 -18.65 -36.72
N THR A 294 -10.81 -18.89 -37.92
CA THR A 294 -9.98 -20.03 -38.24
C THR A 294 -8.49 -19.67 -38.15
N MET A 295 -8.06 -18.99 -37.13
CA MET A 295 -6.62 -18.84 -36.90
C MET A 295 -6.13 -19.99 -36.05
N GLY A 296 -5.62 -21.08 -36.71
CA GLY A 296 -4.68 -22.01 -36.13
C GLY A 296 -5.06 -22.67 -34.79
N LEU A 297 -6.36 -22.81 -34.48
CA LEU A 297 -6.81 -23.54 -33.28
C LEU A 297 -6.43 -25.02 -33.34
N GLU A 298 -6.05 -25.51 -34.51
CA GLU A 298 -5.54 -26.87 -34.74
C GLU A 298 -4.20 -27.13 -34.04
N ASP A 299 -3.46 -26.04 -33.69
CA ASP A 299 -2.17 -26.10 -33.02
C ASP A 299 -2.28 -25.97 -31.48
N TYR A 300 -3.49 -25.74 -30.91
CA TYR A 300 -3.67 -25.58 -29.50
C TYR A 300 -4.29 -26.82 -28.84
N ASP A 301 -4.03 -26.98 -27.53
CA ASP A 301 -4.53 -28.12 -26.78
C ASP A 301 -6.05 -28.03 -26.50
N GLU A 302 -6.64 -29.13 -26.01
CA GLU A 302 -8.05 -29.28 -25.70
C GLU A 302 -8.56 -28.29 -24.62
N PHE A 303 -7.65 -27.62 -23.91
CA PHE A 303 -7.97 -26.62 -22.88
C PHE A 303 -8.11 -25.20 -23.44
N THR A 304 -7.79 -24.98 -24.72
CA THR A 304 -7.96 -23.69 -25.39
C THR A 304 -9.37 -23.61 -25.99
N GLN A 305 -10.36 -23.27 -25.17
CA GLN A 305 -11.78 -23.27 -25.53
C GLN A 305 -12.42 -21.89 -25.27
N PHE A 306 -13.45 -21.57 -26.05
CA PHE A 306 -14.18 -20.30 -25.97
C PHE A 306 -15.69 -20.48 -26.07
N ASP A 307 -16.45 -19.54 -25.52
CA ASP A 307 -17.89 -19.45 -25.71
C ASP A 307 -18.26 -18.71 -27.03
N LYS A 308 -19.53 -18.67 -27.35
CA LYS A 308 -20.06 -17.98 -28.54
C LYS A 308 -19.75 -16.46 -28.60
N ASN A 309 -19.36 -15.88 -27.50
CA ASN A 309 -18.96 -14.46 -27.40
C ASN A 309 -17.44 -14.29 -27.39
N HIS A 310 -16.68 -15.33 -27.75
CA HIS A 310 -15.21 -15.38 -27.72
C HIS A 310 -14.60 -15.16 -26.32
N ARG A 311 -15.34 -15.47 -25.26
CA ARG A 311 -14.81 -15.45 -23.89
C ARG A 311 -14.27 -16.83 -23.56
N PRO A 312 -13.09 -16.93 -22.90
CA PRO A 312 -12.46 -18.22 -22.65
C PRO A 312 -13.28 -19.09 -21.68
N ILE A 313 -13.37 -20.36 -21.99
CA ILE A 313 -13.84 -21.41 -21.08
C ILE A 313 -12.60 -22.18 -20.62
N PHE A 314 -12.55 -22.57 -19.35
CA PHE A 314 -11.45 -23.36 -18.78
C PHE A 314 -11.97 -24.73 -18.36
N PRO A 315 -11.94 -25.74 -19.26
CA PRO A 315 -12.49 -27.07 -19.00
C PRO A 315 -11.83 -27.71 -17.78
N GLY A 316 -12.64 -28.27 -16.88
CA GLY A 316 -12.16 -28.86 -15.63
C GLY A 316 -11.77 -27.88 -14.53
N TYR A 317 -11.97 -26.56 -14.73
CA TYR A 317 -11.82 -25.60 -13.63
C TYR A 317 -12.89 -25.77 -12.56
N THR A 318 -12.47 -25.87 -11.31
CA THR A 318 -13.36 -26.00 -10.16
C THR A 318 -13.07 -24.94 -9.09
N PHE A 319 -14.13 -24.49 -8.42
CA PHE A 319 -14.04 -23.64 -7.24
C PHE A 319 -14.89 -24.21 -6.13
N GLU A 320 -14.26 -24.88 -5.15
CA GLU A 320 -14.92 -25.55 -4.05
C GLU A 320 -14.20 -25.28 -2.73
N GLY A 321 -14.97 -25.01 -1.68
CA GLY A 321 -14.41 -24.75 -0.35
C GLY A 321 -13.42 -23.57 -0.29
N GLY A 322 -13.55 -22.59 -1.19
CA GLY A 322 -12.64 -21.44 -1.29
C GLY A 322 -11.35 -21.75 -2.04
N LYS A 323 -11.21 -22.94 -2.63
CA LYS A 323 -10.04 -23.32 -3.43
C LYS A 323 -10.37 -23.40 -4.91
N SER A 324 -9.47 -22.87 -5.71
CA SER A 324 -9.51 -22.93 -7.16
C SER A 324 -8.51 -23.96 -7.64
N VAL A 325 -8.97 -24.95 -8.43
CA VAL A 325 -8.11 -25.97 -9.03
C VAL A 325 -8.33 -26.02 -10.53
N TYR A 326 -7.24 -26.05 -11.29
CA TYR A 326 -7.26 -26.14 -12.74
C TYR A 326 -6.07 -26.93 -13.26
N ARG A 327 -6.29 -27.89 -14.15
CA ARG A 327 -5.27 -28.78 -14.73
C ARG A 327 -4.38 -29.46 -13.68
N GLY A 328 -4.97 -29.83 -12.53
CA GLY A 328 -4.26 -30.43 -11.41
C GLY A 328 -3.47 -29.48 -10.52
N GLU A 329 -3.55 -28.18 -10.77
CA GLU A 329 -2.82 -27.15 -10.01
C GLU A 329 -3.77 -26.29 -9.19
N GLU A 330 -3.37 -25.95 -7.96
CA GLU A 330 -4.07 -24.97 -7.16
C GLU A 330 -3.72 -23.55 -7.62
N VAL A 331 -4.75 -22.78 -7.94
CA VAL A 331 -4.60 -21.40 -8.43
C VAL A 331 -4.89 -20.42 -7.29
N GLY A 332 -3.95 -19.55 -6.96
CA GLY A 332 -4.07 -18.59 -5.85
C GLY A 332 -5.21 -17.58 -6.01
N GLU A 333 -5.56 -16.88 -4.92
CA GLU A 333 -6.64 -15.89 -4.93
C GLU A 333 -6.34 -14.67 -5.82
N GLY A 334 -5.08 -14.21 -5.82
CA GLY A 334 -4.65 -13.00 -6.52
C GLY A 334 -4.01 -13.23 -7.87
N GLY A 335 -3.72 -14.48 -8.25
CA GLY A 335 -3.03 -14.83 -9.48
C GLY A 335 -2.40 -16.21 -9.44
N TYR A 336 -1.77 -16.62 -10.54
CA TYR A 336 -1.02 -17.85 -10.63
C TYR A 336 0.48 -17.60 -10.41
N VAL A 337 1.10 -18.47 -9.65
CA VAL A 337 2.54 -18.46 -9.40
C VAL A 337 3.11 -19.85 -9.72
N TYR A 338 4.22 -19.87 -10.45
CA TYR A 338 4.96 -21.08 -10.80
C TYR A 338 6.45 -20.80 -10.74
N SER A 339 7.23 -21.74 -10.25
CA SER A 339 8.69 -21.63 -10.22
C SER A 339 9.36 -22.98 -10.42
N GLU A 340 10.41 -22.99 -11.25
CA GLU A 340 11.41 -24.03 -11.31
C GLU A 340 12.73 -23.45 -10.81
N PRO A 341 13.10 -23.66 -9.52
CA PRO A 341 14.34 -23.12 -8.98
C PRO A 341 15.57 -23.60 -9.74
N GLY A 342 16.50 -22.69 -10.01
CA GLY A 342 17.71 -23.00 -10.78
C GLY A 342 18.46 -21.76 -11.23
N MET A 343 19.64 -21.97 -11.81
CA MET A 343 20.41 -20.93 -12.50
C MET A 343 20.15 -21.03 -14.00
N TYR A 344 19.81 -19.91 -14.60
CA TYR A 344 19.42 -19.80 -16.01
C TYR A 344 20.21 -18.72 -16.74
N SER A 345 20.29 -18.82 -18.07
CA SER A 345 20.86 -17.80 -18.95
C SER A 345 19.86 -17.38 -20.04
N ASN A 346 20.05 -16.19 -20.61
CA ASN A 346 19.27 -15.65 -21.73
C ASN A 346 17.75 -15.66 -21.48
N ILE A 347 17.27 -15.15 -20.36
CA ILE A 347 15.87 -15.27 -19.96
C ILE A 347 15.07 -14.08 -20.50
N ALA A 348 14.07 -14.36 -21.36
CA ALA A 348 13.09 -13.35 -21.74
C ALA A 348 12.04 -13.20 -20.63
N LEU A 349 11.83 -11.95 -20.21
CA LEU A 349 10.73 -11.52 -19.36
C LEU A 349 9.63 -10.94 -20.22
N LEU A 350 8.50 -11.62 -20.29
CA LEU A 350 7.30 -11.18 -20.99
C LEU A 350 6.22 -10.86 -19.94
N ASP A 351 5.65 -9.65 -20.00
CA ASP A 351 4.72 -9.13 -19.01
C ASP A 351 3.42 -8.70 -19.67
N ILE A 352 2.27 -8.99 -19.04
CA ILE A 352 0.96 -8.58 -19.55
C ILE A 352 0.69 -7.11 -19.18
N ALA A 353 0.56 -6.28 -20.18
CA ALA A 353 0.17 -4.90 -19.99
C ALA A 353 -1.25 -4.81 -19.36
N SER A 354 -1.32 -4.46 -18.07
CA SER A 354 -2.58 -4.25 -17.35
C SER A 354 -3.52 -5.47 -17.35
N MET A 355 -3.07 -6.63 -16.87
CA MET A 355 -3.80 -7.90 -16.90
C MET A 355 -5.20 -7.82 -16.30
N HIS A 356 -5.36 -7.33 -15.07
CA HIS A 356 -6.67 -7.26 -14.41
C HIS A 356 -7.65 -6.29 -15.13
N PRO A 357 -7.24 -5.09 -15.55
CA PRO A 357 -8.06 -4.25 -16.39
C PRO A 357 -8.47 -4.90 -17.71
N SER A 358 -7.55 -5.61 -18.37
CA SER A 358 -7.83 -6.34 -19.61
C SER A 358 -8.84 -7.47 -19.39
N SER A 359 -8.78 -8.15 -18.24
CA SER A 359 -9.77 -9.15 -17.83
C SER A 359 -11.18 -8.55 -17.70
N ILE A 360 -11.30 -7.39 -17.05
CA ILE A 360 -12.57 -6.66 -16.90
C ILE A 360 -13.16 -6.31 -18.26
N VAL A 361 -12.32 -5.80 -19.18
CA VAL A 361 -12.74 -5.40 -20.52
C VAL A 361 -13.15 -6.62 -21.36
N ALA A 362 -12.34 -7.66 -21.37
CA ALA A 362 -12.57 -8.86 -22.17
C ALA A 362 -13.82 -9.65 -21.72
N GLU A 363 -14.14 -9.62 -20.43
CA GLU A 363 -15.37 -10.22 -19.88
C GLU A 363 -16.60 -9.29 -20.01
N GLU A 364 -16.42 -8.04 -20.45
CA GLU A 364 -17.47 -7.02 -20.40
C GLU A 364 -18.14 -6.96 -19.01
N LEU A 365 -17.31 -7.02 -17.96
CA LEU A 365 -17.70 -7.40 -16.60
C LEU A 365 -18.76 -6.48 -16.00
N PHE A 366 -18.68 -5.17 -16.25
CA PHE A 366 -19.61 -4.17 -15.73
C PHE A 366 -20.80 -3.92 -16.66
N GLY A 367 -21.03 -4.78 -17.66
CA GLY A 367 -21.97 -4.57 -18.75
C GLY A 367 -21.46 -3.61 -19.83
N PRO A 368 -22.13 -3.52 -20.97
CA PRO A 368 -21.62 -2.85 -22.18
C PRO A 368 -21.24 -1.38 -21.94
N GLU A 369 -22.13 -0.62 -21.29
CA GLU A 369 -21.94 0.82 -21.11
C GLU A 369 -20.81 1.14 -20.14
N TYR A 370 -20.79 0.53 -18.96
CA TYR A 370 -19.80 0.82 -17.93
C TYR A 370 -18.43 0.22 -18.25
N THR A 371 -18.40 -0.95 -18.87
CA THR A 371 -17.12 -1.51 -19.35
C THR A 371 -16.53 -0.65 -20.46
N LYS A 372 -17.34 -0.09 -21.34
CA LYS A 372 -16.89 0.86 -22.36
C LYS A 372 -16.23 2.09 -21.72
N ARG A 373 -16.87 2.71 -20.69
CA ARG A 373 -16.27 3.86 -19.97
C ARG A 373 -14.97 3.49 -19.29
N PHE A 374 -14.92 2.34 -18.64
CA PHE A 374 -13.68 1.83 -18.02
C PHE A 374 -12.58 1.62 -19.07
N ASN A 375 -12.93 1.03 -20.23
CA ASN A 375 -11.97 0.83 -21.32
C ASN A 375 -11.49 2.17 -21.92
N GLU A 376 -12.34 3.20 -21.99
CA GLU A 376 -11.90 4.54 -22.43
C GLU A 376 -10.80 5.11 -21.50
N ILE A 377 -10.91 4.91 -20.17
CA ILE A 377 -9.88 5.30 -19.22
C ILE A 377 -8.57 4.52 -19.47
N LEU A 378 -8.67 3.22 -19.68
CA LEU A 378 -7.52 2.35 -19.99
C LEU A 378 -6.86 2.76 -21.31
N GLN A 379 -7.63 2.94 -22.38
CA GLN A 379 -7.13 3.33 -23.69
C GLN A 379 -6.54 4.75 -23.70
N ALA A 380 -7.11 5.68 -22.94
CA ALA A 380 -6.56 7.03 -22.77
C ALA A 380 -5.16 6.96 -22.15
N ARG A 381 -4.98 6.19 -21.10
CA ARG A 381 -3.66 5.98 -20.48
C ARG A 381 -2.66 5.37 -21.45
N ILE A 382 -3.06 4.36 -22.22
CA ILE A 382 -2.22 3.72 -23.24
C ILE A 382 -1.83 4.73 -24.33
N ALA A 383 -2.80 5.51 -24.84
CA ALA A 383 -2.54 6.54 -25.84
C ALA A 383 -1.55 7.59 -25.35
N ILE A 384 -1.67 8.05 -24.09
CA ILE A 384 -0.72 9.01 -23.49
C ILE A 384 0.68 8.40 -23.39
N LYS A 385 0.80 7.13 -22.94
CA LYS A 385 2.09 6.41 -22.89
C LYS A 385 2.79 6.37 -24.25
N HIS A 386 2.02 6.21 -25.31
CA HIS A 386 2.53 6.21 -26.70
C HIS A 386 2.59 7.60 -27.34
N LYS A 387 2.30 8.68 -26.58
CA LYS A 387 2.28 10.07 -27.07
C LYS A 387 1.21 10.35 -28.15
N ASP A 388 0.18 9.51 -28.25
CA ASP A 388 -0.98 9.74 -29.10
C ASP A 388 -2.03 10.60 -28.37
N PHE A 389 -1.68 11.87 -28.20
CA PHE A 389 -2.50 12.83 -27.46
C PHE A 389 -3.82 13.14 -28.17
N ASP A 390 -3.86 13.09 -29.50
CA ASP A 390 -5.09 13.35 -30.27
C ASP A 390 -6.12 12.26 -30.08
N LYS A 391 -5.70 11.02 -29.90
CA LYS A 391 -6.58 9.92 -29.51
C LYS A 391 -7.06 10.11 -28.07
N ALA A 392 -6.15 10.41 -27.13
CA ALA A 392 -6.50 10.58 -25.72
C ALA A 392 -7.48 11.75 -25.49
N LYS A 393 -7.34 12.88 -26.22
CA LYS A 393 -8.24 14.05 -26.13
C LYS A 393 -9.70 13.73 -26.41
N LYS A 394 -9.98 12.69 -27.19
CA LYS A 394 -11.35 12.31 -27.60
C LYS A 394 -12.04 11.40 -26.57
N MET A 395 -11.28 10.82 -25.65
CA MET A 395 -11.80 9.88 -24.66
C MET A 395 -12.63 10.58 -23.58
N LEU A 396 -13.55 9.84 -22.94
CA LEU A 396 -14.47 10.33 -21.92
C LEU A 396 -15.22 11.61 -22.37
N GLY A 397 -15.68 11.61 -23.62
CA GLY A 397 -16.41 12.76 -24.17
C GLY A 397 -15.59 14.05 -24.29
N GLY A 398 -14.26 13.95 -24.33
CA GLY A 398 -13.37 15.10 -24.44
C GLY A 398 -12.95 15.72 -23.09
N ALA A 399 -13.39 15.15 -21.96
CA ALA A 399 -13.08 15.67 -20.62
C ALA A 399 -11.57 15.73 -20.31
N LEU A 400 -10.76 14.90 -20.99
CA LEU A 400 -9.32 14.82 -20.78
C LEU A 400 -8.50 15.86 -21.55
N ALA A 401 -9.10 16.55 -22.54
CA ALA A 401 -8.37 17.44 -23.44
C ALA A 401 -7.62 18.57 -22.72
N LYS A 402 -8.20 19.13 -21.66
CA LYS A 402 -7.62 20.24 -20.88
C LYS A 402 -6.33 19.88 -20.12
N TYR A 403 -6.06 18.57 -19.92
CA TYR A 403 -4.84 18.08 -19.24
C TYR A 403 -3.75 17.64 -20.23
N LEU A 404 -3.98 17.75 -21.54
CA LEU A 404 -3.06 17.33 -22.59
C LEU A 404 -2.44 18.55 -23.28
N THR A 405 -2.02 19.52 -22.48
CA THR A 405 -1.39 20.79 -22.94
C THR A 405 0.09 20.64 -23.25
N ASP A 406 0.78 19.83 -22.48
CA ASP A 406 2.21 19.54 -22.57
C ASP A 406 2.52 18.14 -22.03
N GLU A 407 3.79 17.71 -22.13
CA GLU A 407 4.19 16.37 -21.71
C GLU A 407 4.09 16.14 -20.20
N ASN A 408 4.30 17.16 -19.36
CA ASN A 408 4.21 17.06 -17.92
C ASN A 408 2.75 16.89 -17.48
N ALA A 409 1.85 17.74 -17.98
CA ALA A 409 0.42 17.63 -17.73
C ALA A 409 -0.13 16.26 -18.20
N ALA A 410 0.33 15.77 -19.35
CA ALA A 410 -0.02 14.44 -19.84
C ALA A 410 0.50 13.31 -18.93
N ALA A 411 1.70 13.44 -18.36
CA ALA A 411 2.24 12.48 -17.41
C ALA A 411 1.43 12.45 -16.10
N ASP A 412 1.02 13.60 -15.58
CA ASP A 412 0.15 13.73 -14.41
C ASP A 412 -1.23 13.08 -14.66
N LEU A 413 -1.81 13.32 -15.84
CA LEU A 413 -3.04 12.67 -16.25
C LEU A 413 -2.88 11.15 -16.35
N ALA A 414 -1.79 10.66 -16.94
CA ALA A 414 -1.53 9.22 -17.04
C ALA A 414 -1.41 8.57 -15.66
N GLN A 415 -0.81 9.26 -14.69
CA GLN A 415 -0.74 8.80 -13.29
C GLN A 415 -2.13 8.78 -12.64
N ALA A 416 -2.94 9.80 -12.85
CA ALA A 416 -4.32 9.84 -12.36
C ALA A 416 -5.15 8.66 -12.89
N LEU A 417 -5.09 8.42 -14.19
CA LEU A 417 -5.79 7.30 -14.83
C LEU A 417 -5.28 5.94 -14.32
N LYS A 418 -3.96 5.79 -14.08
CA LYS A 418 -3.38 4.58 -13.49
C LYS A 418 -3.95 4.31 -12.10
N ILE A 419 -4.05 5.33 -11.26
CA ILE A 419 -4.61 5.20 -9.90
C ILE A 419 -6.07 4.77 -9.96
N ALA A 420 -6.88 5.39 -10.84
CA ALA A 420 -8.28 5.01 -11.04
C ALA A 420 -8.42 3.56 -11.50
N ILE A 421 -7.67 3.15 -12.52
CA ILE A 421 -7.69 1.78 -13.08
C ILE A 421 -7.32 0.75 -12.01
N ASN A 422 -6.26 0.99 -11.26
CA ASN A 422 -5.79 0.06 -10.23
C ASN A 422 -6.76 -0.07 -9.04
N SER A 423 -7.49 1.01 -8.71
CA SER A 423 -8.48 0.98 -7.63
C SER A 423 -9.66 0.06 -7.95
N VAL A 424 -10.04 -0.06 -9.22
CA VAL A 424 -11.21 -0.85 -9.66
C VAL A 424 -11.05 -2.33 -9.29
N TYR A 425 -9.89 -2.94 -9.60
CA TYR A 425 -9.65 -4.35 -9.25
C TYR A 425 -9.80 -4.59 -7.73
N GLY A 426 -9.15 -3.76 -6.91
CA GLY A 426 -9.28 -3.86 -5.46
C GLY A 426 -10.72 -3.74 -4.96
N LEU A 427 -11.55 -2.95 -5.63
CA LEU A 427 -12.96 -2.77 -5.28
C LEU A 427 -13.84 -3.96 -5.66
N THR A 428 -13.56 -4.64 -6.78
CA THR A 428 -14.32 -5.86 -7.16
C THR A 428 -14.14 -7.01 -6.18
N SER A 429 -12.99 -7.08 -5.51
CA SER A 429 -12.63 -8.13 -4.54
C SER A 429 -12.72 -7.70 -3.07
N ALA A 430 -13.08 -6.43 -2.80
CA ALA A 430 -13.13 -5.88 -1.45
C ALA A 430 -14.15 -6.59 -0.55
N GLY A 431 -13.80 -6.79 0.73
CA GLY A 431 -14.69 -7.37 1.74
C GLY A 431 -15.82 -6.46 2.23
N PHE A 432 -15.81 -5.17 1.82
CA PHE A 432 -16.83 -4.18 2.18
C PHE A 432 -17.74 -3.84 1.00
N GLU A 433 -18.97 -3.44 1.29
CA GLU A 433 -19.95 -3.05 0.27
C GLU A 433 -19.49 -1.81 -0.50
N ASN A 434 -19.49 -1.91 -1.83
CA ASN A 434 -19.16 -0.82 -2.75
C ASN A 434 -19.82 -1.09 -4.12
N PRO A 435 -19.95 -0.08 -5.01
CA PRO A 435 -20.61 -0.24 -6.30
C PRO A 435 -19.96 -1.22 -7.28
N PHE A 436 -18.68 -1.59 -7.09
CA PHE A 436 -18.00 -2.58 -7.94
C PHE A 436 -18.16 -4.01 -7.44
N ARG A 437 -18.53 -4.19 -6.17
CA ARG A 437 -18.70 -5.52 -5.58
C ARG A 437 -19.99 -6.16 -6.04
N ASP A 438 -19.89 -7.43 -6.41
CA ASP A 438 -21.04 -8.27 -6.73
C ASP A 438 -20.94 -9.61 -6.00
N ASN A 439 -22.04 -10.03 -5.37
CA ASN A 439 -22.08 -11.28 -4.60
C ASN A 439 -21.94 -12.56 -5.47
N ARG A 440 -22.11 -12.41 -6.79
CA ARG A 440 -21.83 -13.48 -7.76
C ARG A 440 -20.35 -13.72 -7.96
N ASN A 441 -19.50 -12.73 -7.66
CA ASN A 441 -18.04 -12.82 -7.74
C ASN A 441 -17.46 -13.63 -6.58
N LYS A 442 -17.69 -14.94 -6.58
CA LYS A 442 -17.28 -15.82 -5.48
C LYS A 442 -15.81 -16.22 -5.53
N ASP A 443 -15.29 -16.38 -6.74
CA ASP A 443 -13.94 -16.86 -7.03
C ASP A 443 -12.98 -15.78 -7.51
N ASN A 444 -13.36 -14.51 -7.42
CA ASN A 444 -12.57 -13.36 -7.90
C ASN A 444 -12.23 -13.49 -9.40
N ILE A 445 -13.26 -13.45 -10.23
CA ILE A 445 -13.16 -13.66 -11.69
C ILE A 445 -12.06 -12.81 -12.35
N VAL A 446 -11.84 -11.57 -11.89
CA VAL A 446 -10.84 -10.66 -12.49
C VAL A 446 -9.43 -11.22 -12.36
N ALA A 447 -9.06 -11.71 -11.19
CA ALA A 447 -7.77 -12.35 -10.96
C ALA A 447 -7.72 -13.77 -11.55
N LYS A 448 -8.79 -14.55 -11.38
CA LYS A 448 -8.83 -15.96 -11.82
C LYS A 448 -8.73 -16.10 -13.33
N ARG A 449 -9.38 -15.22 -14.09
CA ARG A 449 -9.28 -15.25 -15.53
C ARG A 449 -7.83 -15.17 -16.03
N GLY A 450 -7.06 -14.25 -15.46
CA GLY A 450 -5.64 -14.13 -15.76
C GLY A 450 -4.83 -15.32 -15.26
N ALA A 451 -5.11 -15.80 -14.06
CA ALA A 451 -4.41 -16.94 -13.47
C ALA A 451 -4.62 -18.23 -14.27
N LEU A 452 -5.85 -18.55 -14.65
CA LEU A 452 -6.18 -19.71 -15.47
C LEU A 452 -5.55 -19.61 -16.87
N PHE A 453 -5.55 -18.41 -17.46
CA PHE A 453 -4.83 -18.15 -18.70
C PHE A 453 -3.34 -18.45 -18.56
N MET A 454 -2.68 -18.01 -17.47
CA MET A 454 -1.25 -18.24 -17.26
C MET A 454 -0.92 -19.73 -17.08
N VAL A 455 -1.83 -20.53 -16.50
CA VAL A 455 -1.71 -21.98 -16.48
C VAL A 455 -1.71 -22.55 -17.91
N ASN A 456 -2.68 -22.14 -18.73
CA ASN A 456 -2.72 -22.57 -20.13
C ASN A 456 -1.49 -22.15 -20.93
N LEU A 457 -1.05 -20.90 -20.74
CA LEU A 457 0.16 -20.38 -21.39
C LEU A 457 1.40 -21.19 -21.02
N LYS A 458 1.57 -21.54 -19.74
CA LYS A 458 2.68 -22.37 -19.28
C LYS A 458 2.72 -23.69 -20.06
N HIS A 459 1.61 -24.41 -20.09
CA HIS A 459 1.52 -25.69 -20.79
C HIS A 459 1.74 -25.52 -22.30
N ALA A 460 1.20 -24.46 -22.89
CA ALA A 460 1.40 -24.17 -24.31
C ALA A 460 2.88 -23.89 -24.67
N VAL A 461 3.58 -23.10 -23.83
CA VAL A 461 5.03 -22.83 -24.01
C VAL A 461 5.85 -24.12 -23.83
N GLN A 462 5.54 -24.92 -22.81
CA GLN A 462 6.21 -26.18 -22.54
C GLN A 462 5.98 -27.17 -23.67
N SER A 463 4.81 -27.22 -24.29
CA SER A 463 4.52 -28.08 -25.44
C SER A 463 5.32 -27.70 -26.70
N GLN A 464 5.77 -26.46 -26.81
CA GLN A 464 6.70 -25.99 -27.83
C GLN A 464 8.17 -26.34 -27.53
N GLY A 465 8.43 -27.08 -26.45
CA GLY A 465 9.77 -27.53 -26.07
C GLY A 465 10.59 -26.53 -25.24
N PHE A 466 9.99 -25.43 -24.77
CA PHE A 466 10.67 -24.45 -23.96
C PHE A 466 10.43 -24.66 -22.45
N THR A 467 11.44 -24.36 -21.65
CA THR A 467 11.32 -24.30 -20.20
C THR A 467 10.62 -23.01 -19.78
N VAL A 468 9.68 -23.10 -18.85
CA VAL A 468 9.13 -21.94 -18.14
C VAL A 468 9.77 -21.91 -16.76
N ALA A 469 10.69 -20.99 -16.51
CA ALA A 469 11.39 -20.91 -15.24
C ALA A 469 10.51 -20.29 -14.14
N HIS A 470 9.76 -19.22 -14.46
CA HIS A 470 9.00 -18.51 -13.47
C HIS A 470 7.76 -17.85 -14.08
N ILE A 471 6.64 -17.95 -13.37
CA ILE A 471 5.44 -17.15 -13.59
C ILE A 471 5.07 -16.47 -12.27
N LYS A 472 4.75 -15.18 -12.34
CA LYS A 472 4.23 -14.46 -11.20
C LYS A 472 3.14 -13.50 -11.66
N THR A 473 1.91 -13.89 -11.40
CA THR A 473 0.67 -13.15 -11.73
C THR A 473 0.52 -12.86 -13.22
N ASP A 474 1.21 -11.87 -13.75
CA ASP A 474 1.10 -11.32 -15.11
C ASP A 474 2.38 -11.46 -15.95
N SER A 475 3.43 -12.02 -15.38
CA SER A 475 4.73 -12.17 -16.05
C SER A 475 5.13 -13.62 -16.21
N ILE A 476 5.75 -13.95 -17.34
CA ILE A 476 6.39 -15.24 -17.64
C ILE A 476 7.86 -15.03 -17.98
N LYS A 477 8.73 -15.90 -17.46
CA LYS A 477 10.17 -15.92 -17.69
C LYS A 477 10.57 -17.21 -18.39
N ILE A 478 11.09 -17.06 -19.60
CA ILE A 478 11.42 -18.17 -20.50
C ILE A 478 12.93 -18.13 -20.76
N PRO A 479 13.70 -19.08 -20.23
CA PRO A 479 15.12 -19.24 -20.59
C PRO A 479 15.29 -19.58 -22.07
N ASP A 480 16.36 -19.06 -22.65
CA ASP A 480 16.75 -19.29 -24.06
C ASP A 480 15.60 -19.09 -25.07
N ALA A 481 14.76 -18.09 -24.80
CA ALA A 481 13.63 -17.76 -25.64
C ALA A 481 14.07 -17.30 -27.03
N THR A 482 13.44 -17.83 -28.06
CA THR A 482 13.65 -17.42 -29.46
C THR A 482 12.61 -16.38 -29.88
N PRO A 483 12.83 -15.64 -30.99
CA PRO A 483 11.80 -14.76 -31.57
C PRO A 483 10.46 -15.43 -31.81
N GLU A 484 10.48 -16.72 -32.20
CA GLU A 484 9.31 -17.53 -32.52
C GLU A 484 8.45 -17.75 -31.25
N ILE A 485 9.08 -18.16 -30.12
CA ILE A 485 8.32 -18.36 -28.87
C ILE A 485 7.82 -17.07 -28.30
N ILE A 486 8.55 -15.95 -28.42
CA ILE A 486 8.07 -14.62 -28.02
C ILE A 486 6.84 -14.23 -28.84
N LYS A 487 6.88 -14.46 -30.15
CA LYS A 487 5.73 -14.22 -31.03
C LYS A 487 4.56 -15.11 -30.65
N PHE A 488 4.80 -16.42 -30.43
CA PHE A 488 3.76 -17.36 -29.99
C PHE A 488 3.07 -16.87 -28.69
N VAL A 489 3.83 -16.51 -27.65
CA VAL A 489 3.27 -16.00 -26.39
C VAL A 489 2.42 -14.76 -26.63
N THR A 490 2.90 -13.85 -27.48
CA THR A 490 2.18 -12.61 -27.81
C THR A 490 0.86 -12.88 -28.51
N GLU A 491 0.85 -13.81 -29.48
CA GLU A 491 -0.35 -14.17 -30.24
C GLU A 491 -1.33 -14.97 -29.38
N TYR A 492 -0.82 -15.92 -28.59
CA TYR A 492 -1.62 -16.68 -27.63
C TYR A 492 -2.30 -15.75 -26.59
N GLY A 493 -1.58 -14.77 -26.08
CA GLY A 493 -2.14 -13.75 -25.19
C GLY A 493 -3.30 -12.99 -25.83
N LYS A 494 -3.16 -12.59 -27.09
CA LYS A 494 -4.20 -11.87 -27.83
C LYS A 494 -5.51 -12.64 -27.97
N LEU A 495 -5.47 -13.97 -28.09
CA LEU A 495 -6.67 -14.80 -28.10
C LEU A 495 -7.53 -14.61 -26.85
N TYR A 496 -6.87 -14.35 -25.71
CA TYR A 496 -7.51 -14.12 -24.42
C TYR A 496 -7.74 -12.63 -24.10
N GLY A 497 -7.41 -11.72 -25.03
CA GLY A 497 -7.52 -10.27 -24.83
C GLY A 497 -6.37 -9.68 -24.02
N TYR A 498 -5.23 -10.35 -23.91
CA TYR A 498 -4.04 -9.87 -23.24
C TYR A 498 -2.96 -9.44 -24.21
N ASN A 499 -2.29 -8.33 -23.89
CA ASN A 499 -1.15 -7.84 -24.65
C ASN A 499 0.13 -8.03 -23.84
N PHE A 500 1.06 -8.85 -24.36
CA PHE A 500 2.37 -9.03 -23.77
C PHE A 500 3.34 -7.95 -24.25
N GLU A 501 4.13 -7.42 -23.31
CA GLU A 501 5.31 -6.59 -23.56
C GLU A 501 6.57 -7.45 -23.29
N HIS A 502 7.57 -7.42 -24.18
CA HIS A 502 8.88 -7.96 -23.90
C HIS A 502 9.65 -6.93 -23.08
N GLU A 503 9.47 -6.97 -21.77
CA GLU A 503 9.92 -5.92 -20.84
C GLU A 503 11.44 -5.91 -20.69
N ALA A 504 12.03 -7.10 -20.55
CA ALA A 504 13.45 -7.26 -20.32
C ALA A 504 13.98 -8.61 -20.82
N THR A 505 15.29 -8.70 -20.94
CA THR A 505 16.04 -9.94 -21.06
C THR A 505 17.13 -9.95 -20.01
N TYR A 506 17.20 -11.02 -19.23
CA TYR A 506 18.30 -11.23 -18.31
C TYR A 506 19.38 -12.07 -18.97
N ASP A 507 20.66 -11.67 -18.85
CA ASP A 507 21.76 -12.51 -19.30
C ASP A 507 21.94 -13.73 -18.39
N ARG A 508 21.57 -13.57 -17.11
CA ARG A 508 21.55 -14.64 -16.10
C ARG A 508 20.50 -14.37 -15.01
N MET A 509 19.99 -15.43 -14.44
CA MET A 509 19.06 -15.39 -13.30
C MET A 509 19.27 -16.62 -12.43
N CYS A 510 19.37 -16.43 -11.11
CA CYS A 510 19.21 -17.50 -10.14
C CYS A 510 17.85 -17.35 -9.46
N LEU A 511 16.98 -18.32 -9.72
CA LEU A 511 15.66 -18.42 -9.12
C LEU A 511 15.74 -19.36 -7.91
N VAL A 512 15.48 -18.85 -6.71
CA VAL A 512 15.51 -19.62 -5.46
C VAL A 512 14.13 -20.20 -5.16
N ASN A 513 13.09 -19.42 -5.34
CA ASN A 513 11.69 -19.83 -5.19
C ASN A 513 10.75 -18.82 -5.88
N ASP A 514 9.44 -19.00 -5.72
CA ASP A 514 8.39 -18.18 -6.33
C ASP A 514 8.43 -16.68 -5.97
N ALA A 515 9.12 -16.32 -4.89
CA ALA A 515 9.23 -14.95 -4.39
C ALA A 515 10.64 -14.37 -4.45
N VAL A 516 11.66 -15.21 -4.65
CA VAL A 516 13.08 -14.84 -4.46
C VAL A 516 13.92 -15.22 -5.66
N TYR A 517 14.46 -14.22 -6.34
CA TYR A 517 15.47 -14.37 -7.37
C TYR A 517 16.43 -13.20 -7.43
N ILE A 518 17.59 -13.43 -8.03
CA ILE A 518 18.56 -12.41 -8.45
C ILE A 518 18.83 -12.58 -9.94
N ALA A 519 18.84 -11.48 -10.70
CA ALA A 519 19.09 -11.49 -12.12
C ALA A 519 19.92 -10.28 -12.56
N ARG A 520 20.60 -10.40 -13.69
CA ARG A 520 21.31 -9.29 -14.32
C ARG A 520 20.73 -9.03 -15.71
N TYR A 521 20.45 -7.75 -16.01
CA TYR A 521 19.97 -7.37 -17.33
C TYR A 521 21.07 -7.63 -18.39
N ALA A 522 20.67 -8.18 -19.53
CA ALA A 522 21.52 -8.25 -20.70
C ALA A 522 21.81 -6.87 -21.29
N THR A 523 22.89 -6.71 -22.01
CA THR A 523 23.13 -5.51 -22.81
C THR A 523 22.17 -5.43 -23.99
N VAL A 524 22.03 -4.25 -24.58
CA VAL A 524 21.22 -4.06 -25.79
C VAL A 524 21.82 -4.85 -26.97
N GLU A 525 23.17 -4.92 -27.06
CA GLU A 525 23.88 -5.69 -28.08
C GLU A 525 23.51 -7.17 -27.96
N LYS A 526 23.58 -7.74 -26.75
CA LYS A 526 23.18 -9.12 -26.49
C LYS A 526 21.71 -9.39 -26.85
N CYS A 527 20.81 -8.45 -26.55
CA CYS A 527 19.41 -8.56 -26.98
C CYS A 527 19.28 -8.54 -28.51
N CYS A 528 20.09 -7.72 -29.22
CA CYS A 528 20.11 -7.70 -30.66
C CYS A 528 20.65 -9.01 -31.27
N ASP A 529 21.63 -9.60 -30.62
CA ASP A 529 22.17 -10.92 -31.04
C ASP A 529 21.14 -12.05 -30.90
N LEU A 530 20.37 -12.02 -29.77
CA LEU A 530 19.37 -13.06 -29.49
C LEU A 530 18.10 -12.92 -30.36
N TYR A 531 17.62 -11.69 -30.59
CA TYR A 531 16.29 -11.46 -31.16
C TYR A 531 16.31 -10.72 -32.51
N GLY A 532 17.48 -10.24 -32.92
CA GLY A 532 17.64 -9.41 -34.11
C GLY A 532 17.43 -7.91 -33.87
N LYS A 533 18.35 -7.10 -34.40
CA LYS A 533 18.33 -5.65 -34.25
C LYS A 533 17.02 -5.01 -34.70
N LYS A 534 16.43 -5.47 -35.81
CA LYS A 534 15.17 -4.97 -36.35
C LYS A 534 14.01 -5.12 -35.35
N TYR A 535 13.98 -6.23 -34.61
CA TYR A 535 12.99 -6.46 -33.57
C TYR A 535 13.19 -5.51 -32.39
N ILE A 536 14.42 -5.38 -31.88
CA ILE A 536 14.72 -4.52 -30.72
C ILE A 536 14.44 -3.04 -31.02
N ASP A 537 14.70 -2.60 -32.27
CA ASP A 537 14.48 -1.22 -32.69
C ASP A 537 13.03 -0.93 -33.13
N SER A 538 12.17 -1.95 -33.25
CA SER A 538 10.80 -1.81 -33.76
C SER A 538 9.88 -1.03 -32.80
N ALA A 539 10.15 -1.06 -31.49
CA ALA A 539 9.41 -0.30 -30.49
C ALA A 539 10.32 0.07 -29.28
N LYS A 540 10.04 1.22 -28.67
CA LYS A 540 10.78 1.67 -27.48
C LYS A 540 10.58 0.77 -26.27
N ASP A 541 9.40 0.17 -26.17
CA ASP A 541 9.02 -0.68 -25.02
C ASP A 541 9.63 -2.08 -25.06
N ILE A 542 10.15 -2.52 -26.20
CA ILE A 542 10.85 -3.81 -26.31
C ILE A 542 12.19 -3.70 -25.57
N CYS A 543 12.41 -4.60 -24.61
CA CYS A 543 13.59 -4.61 -23.75
C CYS A 543 13.86 -3.23 -23.13
N LYS A 544 12.80 -2.55 -22.66
CA LYS A 544 12.89 -1.20 -22.13
C LYS A 544 13.84 -1.10 -20.92
N GLU A 545 13.84 -2.12 -20.06
CA GLU A 545 14.71 -2.15 -18.88
C GLU A 545 16.18 -2.37 -19.27
N ASN A 546 16.46 -3.16 -20.30
CA ASN A 546 17.82 -3.33 -20.85
C ASN A 546 18.37 -2.02 -21.44
N LYS A 547 17.50 -1.24 -22.10
CA LYS A 547 17.88 0.07 -22.66
C LYS A 547 18.19 1.10 -21.57
N LYS A 548 17.53 1.02 -20.41
CA LYS A 548 17.74 1.93 -19.27
C LYS A 548 18.88 1.52 -18.36
N HIS A 549 19.01 0.21 -18.12
CA HIS A 549 19.85 -0.34 -17.07
C HIS A 549 20.69 -1.52 -17.59
N PRO A 550 21.49 -1.35 -18.67
CA PRO A 550 22.32 -2.44 -19.20
C PRO A 550 23.30 -2.93 -18.12
N TYR A 551 23.44 -4.24 -18.00
CA TYR A 551 24.27 -4.92 -16.99
C TYR A 551 23.87 -4.72 -15.52
N ALA A 552 22.84 -3.95 -15.23
CA ALA A 552 22.41 -3.76 -13.85
C ALA A 552 21.82 -5.05 -13.26
N TRP A 553 22.13 -5.29 -11.99
CA TRP A 553 21.51 -6.36 -11.23
C TRP A 553 20.13 -5.93 -10.73
N THR A 554 19.22 -6.88 -10.66
CA THR A 554 17.89 -6.71 -10.07
C THR A 554 17.55 -7.91 -9.20
N ALA A 555 16.90 -7.66 -8.07
CA ALA A 555 16.59 -8.67 -7.08
C ALA A 555 15.13 -8.60 -6.63
N THR A 556 14.55 -9.75 -6.33
CA THR A 556 13.33 -9.87 -5.53
C THR A 556 13.60 -10.73 -4.31
N GLY A 557 12.81 -10.48 -3.24
CA GLY A 557 13.00 -11.15 -1.97
C GLY A 557 13.96 -10.40 -1.03
N THR A 558 13.59 -10.35 0.26
CA THR A 558 14.28 -9.53 1.27
C THR A 558 15.76 -9.85 1.39
N GLN A 559 16.15 -11.13 1.28
CA GLN A 559 17.55 -11.55 1.46
C GLN A 559 18.52 -10.97 0.44
N PHE A 560 18.06 -10.66 -0.80
CA PHE A 560 18.90 -10.06 -1.86
C PHE A 560 18.68 -8.56 -2.00
N GLN A 561 17.61 -8.01 -1.42
CA GLN A 561 17.30 -6.59 -1.47
C GLN A 561 17.91 -5.79 -0.33
N ILE A 562 18.53 -6.44 0.67
CA ILE A 562 19.29 -5.76 1.70
C ILE A 562 20.46 -5.05 1.03
N PRO A 563 20.57 -3.70 1.13
CA PRO A 563 21.56 -2.94 0.37
C PRO A 563 22.99 -3.42 0.56
N TYR A 564 23.37 -3.74 1.80
CA TYR A 564 24.70 -4.29 2.11
C TYR A 564 24.99 -5.59 1.36
N VAL A 565 24.04 -6.54 1.35
CA VAL A 565 24.18 -7.84 0.65
C VAL A 565 24.22 -7.61 -0.86
N PHE A 566 23.31 -6.80 -1.39
CA PHE A 566 23.20 -6.51 -2.82
C PHE A 566 24.47 -5.84 -3.35
N LYS A 567 24.96 -4.81 -2.67
CA LYS A 567 26.19 -4.11 -3.05
C LYS A 567 27.43 -5.01 -2.93
N THR A 568 27.53 -5.79 -1.85
CA THR A 568 28.67 -6.69 -1.64
C THR A 568 28.74 -7.79 -2.70
N LEU A 569 27.63 -8.43 -3.04
CA LEU A 569 27.66 -9.60 -3.92
C LEU A 569 27.52 -9.22 -5.41
N PHE A 570 26.75 -8.19 -5.76
CA PHE A 570 26.29 -7.98 -7.13
C PHE A 570 26.73 -6.64 -7.72
N SER A 571 26.27 -5.48 -7.20
CA SER A 571 26.58 -4.19 -7.83
C SER A 571 28.01 -3.72 -7.56
N LYS A 572 28.69 -4.27 -6.56
CA LYS A 572 30.08 -3.92 -6.18
C LYS A 572 30.29 -2.44 -5.87
N GLU A 573 29.23 -1.75 -5.47
CA GLU A 573 29.27 -0.38 -5.01
C GLU A 573 29.84 -0.28 -3.59
N ASN A 574 30.30 0.91 -3.21
CA ASN A 574 30.76 1.16 -1.84
C ASN A 574 29.59 1.01 -0.86
N ILE A 575 29.89 0.46 0.31
CA ILE A 575 28.93 0.37 1.42
C ILE A 575 28.94 1.69 2.17
N GLU A 576 27.81 2.37 2.14
CA GLU A 576 27.56 3.61 2.89
C GLU A 576 26.89 3.31 4.24
N PHE A 577 26.76 4.32 5.08
CA PHE A 577 26.14 4.17 6.41
C PHE A 577 24.68 3.69 6.32
N GLU A 578 23.92 4.24 5.40
CA GLU A 578 22.51 3.93 5.18
C GLU A 578 22.28 2.47 4.77
N ASP A 579 23.27 1.83 4.13
CA ASP A 579 23.23 0.42 3.76
C ASP A 579 23.27 -0.51 4.98
N MET A 580 23.69 0.03 6.13
CA MET A 580 23.80 -0.66 7.42
C MET A 580 22.71 -0.22 8.40
N CYS A 581 21.65 0.41 7.92
CA CYS A 581 20.50 0.83 8.71
C CYS A 581 19.28 -0.02 8.37
N GLU A 582 18.63 -0.62 9.36
CA GLU A 582 17.43 -1.43 9.19
C GLU A 582 16.20 -0.80 9.82
N THR A 583 15.15 -0.62 9.05
CA THR A 583 13.85 -0.18 9.58
C THR A 583 13.09 -1.38 10.14
N LYS A 584 12.75 -1.32 11.41
CA LYS A 584 11.90 -2.31 12.09
C LYS A 584 10.56 -1.67 12.43
N SER A 585 9.46 -2.40 12.20
CA SER A 585 8.11 -1.96 12.53
C SER A 585 7.31 -3.08 13.17
N VAL A 586 6.48 -2.72 14.14
CA VAL A 586 5.61 -3.65 14.87
C VAL A 586 4.21 -3.06 15.04
N THR A 587 3.24 -3.89 15.32
CA THR A 587 1.87 -3.44 15.65
C THR A 587 1.74 -2.95 17.09
N SER A 588 2.57 -3.48 18.00
CA SER A 588 2.67 -3.04 19.41
C SER A 588 3.66 -1.89 19.58
N SER A 589 4.69 -2.06 20.36
CA SER A 589 5.77 -1.08 20.54
C SER A 589 7.13 -1.76 20.57
N LEU A 590 8.15 -1.06 20.07
CA LEU A 590 9.57 -1.44 20.15
C LEU A 590 10.21 -0.80 21.39
N TYR A 591 11.15 -1.51 21.96
CA TYR A 591 11.98 -1.06 23.06
C TYR A 591 13.42 -1.48 22.82
N LEU A 592 14.37 -0.67 23.27
CA LEU A 592 15.77 -1.05 23.45
C LEU A 592 16.02 -1.29 24.93
N ASP A 593 16.46 -2.48 25.30
CA ASP A 593 16.89 -2.79 26.65
C ASP A 593 18.40 -2.58 26.76
N MET A 594 18.77 -1.46 27.35
CA MET A 594 20.16 -0.98 27.47
C MET A 594 20.88 -1.54 28.72
N ASN A 595 20.66 -2.80 29.05
CA ASN A 595 21.04 -3.41 30.32
C ASN A 595 22.52 -3.88 30.45
N GLU A 596 23.41 -3.50 29.58
CA GLU A 596 24.79 -4.03 29.49
C GLU A 596 25.58 -3.95 30.83
N ALA A 597 25.30 -2.95 31.65
CA ALA A 597 25.94 -2.74 32.97
C ALA A 597 25.04 -3.14 34.16
N LEU A 598 23.85 -3.68 33.91
CA LEU A 598 22.89 -4.03 34.95
C LEU A 598 23.04 -5.50 35.41
N PRO A 599 22.48 -5.87 36.58
CA PRO A 599 22.52 -7.25 37.05
C PRO A 599 21.90 -8.25 36.07
N ASP A 600 22.48 -9.45 35.95
CA ASP A 600 21.91 -10.55 35.21
C ASP A 600 20.73 -11.15 36.01
N VAL A 601 19.54 -11.04 35.45
CA VAL A 601 18.28 -11.51 36.04
C VAL A 601 17.70 -12.75 35.36
N SER A 602 18.42 -13.34 34.40
CA SER A 602 17.95 -14.49 33.60
C SER A 602 17.43 -15.64 34.44
N LYS A 603 18.09 -15.91 35.56
CA LYS A 603 17.67 -16.99 36.50
C LYS A 603 16.34 -16.68 37.15
N LEU A 604 16.08 -15.42 37.53
CA LEU A 604 14.80 -14.99 38.10
C LEU A 604 13.69 -15.04 37.05
N GLU A 605 14.01 -14.70 35.81
CA GLU A 605 13.05 -14.80 34.68
C GLU A 605 12.65 -16.25 34.45
N ASP A 606 13.58 -17.19 34.44
CA ASP A 606 13.28 -18.62 34.33
C ASP A 606 12.45 -19.12 35.50
N GLU A 607 12.71 -18.68 36.73
CA GLU A 607 11.94 -19.04 37.93
C GLU A 607 10.48 -18.52 37.84
N VAL A 608 10.30 -17.26 37.42
CA VAL A 608 8.98 -16.69 37.23
C VAL A 608 8.22 -17.40 36.09
N ALA A 609 8.90 -17.71 34.99
CA ALA A 609 8.30 -18.45 33.88
C ALA A 609 7.87 -19.86 34.31
N ALA A 610 8.68 -20.53 35.12
CA ALA A 610 8.36 -21.84 35.68
C ALA A 610 7.16 -21.81 36.64
N LEU A 611 7.07 -20.78 37.53
CA LEU A 611 5.91 -20.57 38.39
C LEU A 611 4.63 -20.34 37.57
N LYS A 612 4.66 -19.42 36.62
CA LYS A 612 3.52 -19.12 35.73
C LYS A 612 3.07 -20.35 34.94
N LYS A 613 4.02 -21.15 34.44
CA LYS A 613 3.71 -22.40 33.73
C LYS A 613 3.08 -23.44 34.66
N LYS A 614 3.55 -23.55 35.91
CA LYS A 614 3.01 -24.51 36.91
C LYS A 614 1.55 -24.19 37.26
N TYR A 615 1.20 -22.93 37.27
CA TYR A 615 -0.16 -22.46 37.63
C TYR A 615 -0.91 -21.90 36.38
N ALA A 616 -0.64 -22.40 35.19
CA ALA A 616 -1.26 -21.92 33.94
C ALA A 616 -2.80 -22.07 33.93
N ASP A 617 -3.33 -23.06 34.64
CA ASP A 617 -4.77 -23.34 34.71
C ASP A 617 -5.55 -22.25 35.50
N THR A 618 -4.87 -21.40 36.26
CA THR A 618 -5.51 -20.33 37.04
C THR A 618 -5.83 -19.09 36.20
N ASN A 619 -5.43 -19.04 34.94
CA ASN A 619 -5.56 -17.87 34.05
C ASN A 619 -5.04 -16.54 34.65
N GLY A 620 -4.01 -16.62 35.51
CA GLY A 620 -3.42 -15.44 36.15
C GLY A 620 -3.98 -15.11 37.53
N ASP A 621 -5.00 -15.84 38.01
CA ASP A 621 -5.51 -15.72 39.38
C ASP A 621 -4.74 -16.70 40.29
N TYR A 622 -3.51 -16.26 40.64
CA TYR A 622 -2.59 -17.08 41.44
C TYR A 622 -2.97 -17.10 42.91
N PRO A 623 -2.68 -18.20 43.68
CA PRO A 623 -2.72 -18.16 45.14
C PRO A 623 -1.89 -16.99 45.68
N PHE A 624 -2.32 -16.38 46.78
CA PHE A 624 -1.74 -15.17 47.31
C PHE A 624 -0.22 -15.25 47.56
N ASP A 625 0.26 -16.37 48.06
CA ASP A 625 1.69 -16.63 48.28
C ASP A 625 2.50 -16.72 46.98
N ILE A 626 1.92 -17.35 45.96
CA ILE A 626 2.53 -17.46 44.63
C ILE A 626 2.50 -16.12 43.90
N ASP A 627 1.37 -15.40 43.98
CA ASP A 627 1.25 -14.05 43.41
C ASP A 627 2.28 -13.09 44.03
N SER A 628 2.41 -13.13 45.37
CA SER A 628 3.41 -12.31 46.09
C SER A 628 4.86 -12.68 45.70
N GLU A 629 5.14 -13.96 45.49
CA GLU A 629 6.46 -14.43 45.03
C GLU A 629 6.73 -13.94 43.58
N ILE A 630 5.76 -14.07 42.68
CA ILE A 630 5.87 -13.61 41.29
C ILE A 630 6.09 -12.09 41.27
N GLN A 631 5.32 -11.33 42.07
CA GLN A 631 5.46 -9.87 42.13
C GLN A 631 6.84 -9.45 42.68
N SER A 632 7.32 -10.09 43.74
CA SER A 632 8.65 -9.82 44.30
C SER A 632 9.75 -10.09 43.28
N LYS A 633 9.73 -11.27 42.65
CA LYS A 633 10.73 -11.62 41.63
C LYS A 633 10.64 -10.70 40.41
N THR A 634 9.43 -10.33 39.98
CA THR A 634 9.23 -9.38 38.86
C THR A 634 9.80 -8.00 39.18
N ALA A 635 9.70 -7.53 40.43
CA ALA A 635 10.30 -6.28 40.86
C ALA A 635 11.84 -6.34 40.84
N GLU A 636 12.43 -7.51 41.18
CA GLU A 636 13.88 -7.73 41.07
C GLU A 636 14.33 -7.81 39.60
N ILE A 637 13.57 -8.50 38.75
CA ILE A 637 13.84 -8.61 37.31
C ILE A 637 13.85 -7.19 36.68
N ALA A 638 12.93 -6.33 37.06
CA ALA A 638 12.85 -4.97 36.54
C ALA A 638 14.12 -4.16 36.76
N LYS A 639 14.91 -4.46 37.85
CA LYS A 639 16.19 -3.82 38.12
C LYS A 639 17.29 -4.27 37.18
N GLY A 640 17.12 -5.41 36.51
CA GLY A 640 18.09 -5.96 35.54
C GLY A 640 17.83 -5.48 34.10
N HIS A 641 16.87 -4.61 33.90
CA HIS A 641 16.50 -4.06 32.58
C HIS A 641 16.54 -2.55 32.60
N ASP A 642 16.86 -1.98 31.44
CA ASP A 642 16.81 -0.53 31.17
C ASP A 642 16.06 -0.32 29.83
N TYR A 643 14.72 -0.31 29.92
CA TYR A 643 13.85 -0.25 28.74
C TYR A 643 13.70 1.19 28.22
N HIS A 644 14.26 1.45 27.05
CA HIS A 644 14.04 2.68 26.31
C HIS A 644 12.92 2.48 25.29
N PHE A 645 11.86 3.25 25.40
CA PHE A 645 10.73 3.21 24.48
C PHE A 645 11.12 3.82 23.15
N ILE A 646 10.82 3.11 22.04
CA ILE A 646 11.10 3.54 20.66
C ILE A 646 9.81 3.91 19.91
N GLY A 647 8.69 3.22 20.19
CA GLY A 647 7.46 3.36 19.44
C GLY A 647 7.21 2.20 18.48
N LYS A 648 6.35 2.41 17.48
CA LYS A 648 5.96 1.34 16.55
C LYS A 648 6.92 1.11 15.39
N VAL A 649 7.75 2.08 15.09
CA VAL A 649 8.70 2.06 13.97
C VAL A 649 9.99 2.73 14.42
N GLY A 650 11.13 2.18 14.05
CA GLY A 650 12.44 2.77 14.25
C GLY A 650 13.44 2.26 13.22
N GLN A 651 14.53 2.99 13.03
CA GLN A 651 15.66 2.58 12.20
C GLN A 651 16.88 2.32 13.09
N PHE A 652 17.53 1.19 12.89
CA PHE A 652 18.56 0.68 13.79
C PHE A 652 19.78 0.19 13.03
N CYS A 653 20.94 0.29 13.70
CA CYS A 653 22.17 -0.37 13.28
C CYS A 653 22.54 -1.46 14.28
N PRO A 654 23.03 -2.62 13.82
CA PRO A 654 23.65 -3.60 14.71
C PRO A 654 24.98 -3.05 15.27
N ILE A 655 25.20 -3.19 16.57
CA ILE A 655 26.37 -2.63 17.26
C ILE A 655 27.19 -3.76 17.84
N LYS A 656 28.53 -3.63 17.78
CA LYS A 656 29.47 -4.58 18.36
C LYS A 656 29.21 -4.73 19.86
N PRO A 657 29.31 -5.96 20.42
CA PRO A 657 29.23 -6.17 21.87
C PRO A 657 30.18 -5.27 22.63
N GLY A 658 29.73 -4.69 23.73
CA GLY A 658 30.55 -3.79 24.57
C GLY A 658 30.64 -2.34 24.05
N CYS A 659 29.99 -2.01 22.96
CA CYS A 659 29.97 -0.65 22.39
C CYS A 659 28.70 0.12 22.69
N GLY A 660 27.89 -0.29 23.66
CA GLY A 660 26.73 0.46 24.17
C GLY A 660 25.45 0.28 23.36
N GLY A 661 25.30 -0.85 22.67
CA GLY A 661 24.02 -1.21 22.04
C GLY A 661 23.09 -1.96 23.00
N GLY A 662 21.79 -1.94 22.75
CA GLY A 662 20.77 -2.63 23.52
C GLY A 662 20.17 -3.85 22.83
N ILE A 663 19.35 -4.62 23.55
CA ILE A 663 18.54 -5.70 22.98
C ILE A 663 17.27 -5.08 22.40
N LEU A 664 17.02 -5.30 21.12
CA LEU A 664 15.82 -4.79 20.45
C LEU A 664 14.65 -5.73 20.70
N LEU A 665 13.67 -5.23 21.41
CA LEU A 665 12.49 -5.96 21.87
C LEU A 665 11.20 -5.39 21.27
N ARG A 666 10.21 -6.25 21.12
CA ARG A 666 8.83 -5.86 20.85
C ARG A 666 7.94 -6.21 22.05
N GLU A 667 7.00 -5.34 22.36
CA GLU A 667 5.97 -5.63 23.36
C GLU A 667 5.06 -6.75 22.86
N THR A 668 4.72 -7.64 23.77
CA THR A 668 3.78 -8.75 23.55
C THR A 668 2.68 -8.69 24.61
N GLU A 669 1.49 -9.16 24.28
CA GLU A 669 0.37 -9.26 25.21
C GLU A 669 -0.19 -10.67 25.20
N ASN A 670 -0.34 -11.25 26.37
CA ASN A 670 -1.03 -12.51 26.52
C ASN A 670 -2.54 -12.30 26.37
N LYS A 671 -3.11 -12.78 25.27
CA LYS A 671 -4.53 -12.59 24.95
C LYS A 671 -5.53 -13.11 26.00
N LYS A 672 -5.09 -14.01 26.91
CA LYS A 672 -5.95 -14.57 27.95
C LYS A 672 -5.89 -13.77 29.25
N THR A 673 -4.69 -13.35 29.66
CA THR A 673 -4.46 -12.66 30.93
C THR A 673 -4.35 -11.14 30.80
N GLY A 674 -4.19 -10.60 29.58
CA GLY A 674 -3.87 -9.17 29.35
C GLY A 674 -2.48 -8.76 29.80
N GLU A 675 -1.65 -9.72 30.24
CA GLU A 675 -0.32 -9.45 30.76
C GLU A 675 0.63 -9.07 29.63
N LYS A 676 1.31 -7.97 29.81
CA LYS A 676 2.33 -7.47 28.89
C LYS A 676 3.70 -8.12 29.17
N GLY A 677 4.43 -8.41 28.11
CA GLY A 677 5.78 -8.95 28.16
C GLY A 677 6.60 -8.45 26.99
N TYR A 678 7.83 -8.92 26.90
CA TYR A 678 8.74 -8.52 25.84
C TYR A 678 9.31 -9.76 25.13
N ALA A 679 9.52 -9.63 23.82
CA ALA A 679 10.17 -10.64 23.00
C ALA A 679 11.13 -9.95 22.02
N ALA A 680 12.21 -10.62 21.63
CA ALA A 680 13.10 -10.09 20.61
C ALA A 680 12.33 -9.71 19.34
N ALA A 681 12.62 -8.54 18.79
CA ALA A 681 12.07 -8.13 17.51
C ALA A 681 12.52 -9.09 16.39
N THR A 682 11.74 -9.21 15.34
CA THR A 682 12.04 -10.14 14.25
C THR A 682 13.40 -9.82 13.62
N GLY A 683 14.27 -10.82 13.54
CA GLY A 683 15.62 -10.70 12.99
C GLY A 683 16.63 -9.94 13.86
N SER A 684 16.29 -9.65 15.15
CA SER A 684 17.23 -8.92 16.03
C SER A 684 17.92 -9.79 17.07
N LYS A 685 17.47 -11.03 17.23
CA LYS A 685 17.95 -11.93 18.28
C LYS A 685 19.44 -12.24 18.13
N GLY A 686 20.18 -12.12 19.22
CA GLY A 686 21.61 -12.43 19.29
C GLY A 686 22.54 -11.26 18.97
N PHE A 687 21.99 -10.11 18.60
CA PHE A 687 22.74 -8.89 18.30
C PHE A 687 22.35 -7.75 19.23
N ARG A 688 23.23 -6.76 19.35
CA ARG A 688 22.97 -5.50 20.01
C ARG A 688 22.63 -4.44 18.98
N TRP A 689 21.77 -3.51 19.34
CA TRP A 689 21.21 -2.52 18.42
C TRP A 689 21.28 -1.12 19.02
N LEU A 690 21.39 -0.13 18.15
CA LEU A 690 21.22 1.27 18.48
C LEU A 690 20.40 1.94 17.38
N GLU A 691 19.61 2.95 17.73
CA GLU A 691 18.93 3.76 16.71
C GLU A 691 19.97 4.43 15.80
N SER A 692 19.72 4.42 14.48
CA SER A 692 20.67 4.97 13.49
C SER A 692 21.06 6.41 13.78
N GLU A 693 20.11 7.20 14.26
CA GLU A 693 20.35 8.57 14.67
C GLU A 693 21.29 8.70 15.85
N MET A 694 21.14 7.85 16.86
CA MET A 694 22.08 7.82 17.98
C MET A 694 23.49 7.40 17.55
N VAL A 695 23.58 6.51 16.55
CA VAL A 695 24.88 6.11 15.98
C VAL A 695 25.57 7.31 15.33
N GLU A 696 24.82 8.16 14.60
CA GLU A 696 25.36 9.39 14.01
C GLU A 696 25.71 10.44 15.06
N GLN A 697 24.77 10.75 15.97
CA GLN A 697 24.98 11.77 17.03
C GLN A 697 26.14 11.46 17.96
N LEU A 698 26.39 10.18 18.22
CA LEU A 698 27.46 9.72 19.10
C LEU A 698 28.75 9.34 18.34
N ASP A 699 28.81 9.55 17.02
CA ASP A 699 29.94 9.18 16.15
C ASP A 699 30.36 7.72 16.28
N LYS A 700 29.36 6.81 16.35
CA LYS A 700 29.54 5.36 16.55
C LYS A 700 29.46 4.55 15.25
N GLN A 701 29.61 5.13 14.09
CA GLN A 701 29.61 4.42 12.80
C GLN A 701 30.73 3.34 12.73
N GLY A 702 31.86 3.58 13.38
CA GLY A 702 32.96 2.60 13.53
C GLY A 702 32.62 1.39 14.42
N ASP A 703 31.60 1.50 15.28
CA ASP A 703 31.13 0.47 16.19
C ASP A 703 30.05 -0.44 15.59
N ILE A 704 29.64 -0.19 14.36
CA ILE A 704 28.63 -1.04 13.66
C ILE A 704 29.20 -2.45 13.52
N ASP A 705 28.40 -3.45 13.89
CA ASP A 705 28.74 -4.86 13.77
C ASP A 705 28.51 -5.35 12.32
N ARG A 706 29.51 -5.19 11.48
CA ARG A 706 29.50 -5.71 10.11
C ARG A 706 29.41 -7.24 10.05
N GLY A 707 29.74 -7.95 11.13
CA GLY A 707 29.57 -9.41 11.21
C GLY A 707 28.14 -9.83 11.03
N TYR A 708 27.17 -9.01 11.48
CA TYR A 708 25.74 -9.21 11.22
C TYR A 708 25.44 -9.30 9.72
N TYR A 709 25.93 -8.34 8.94
CA TYR A 709 25.68 -8.28 7.50
C TYR A 709 26.52 -9.32 6.73
N ASN A 710 27.75 -9.59 7.17
CA ASN A 710 28.58 -10.63 6.56
C ASN A 710 27.94 -12.02 6.69
N ASN A 711 27.28 -12.32 7.81
CA ASN A 711 26.51 -13.54 7.96
C ASN A 711 25.36 -13.63 6.93
N MET A 712 24.69 -12.51 6.66
CA MET A 712 23.64 -12.46 5.62
C MET A 712 24.23 -12.64 4.22
N VAL A 713 25.41 -12.09 3.95
CA VAL A 713 26.15 -12.30 2.69
C VAL A 713 26.47 -13.78 2.51
N ASP A 714 27.00 -14.43 3.55
CA ASP A 714 27.35 -15.87 3.52
C ASP A 714 26.11 -16.75 3.33
N GLU A 715 24.98 -16.42 4.00
CA GLU A 715 23.71 -17.12 3.81
C GLU A 715 23.15 -16.94 2.38
N ALA A 716 23.28 -15.73 1.81
CA ALA A 716 22.87 -15.46 0.45
C ALA A 716 23.71 -16.26 -0.57
N VAL A 717 25.04 -16.29 -0.43
CA VAL A 717 25.94 -17.10 -1.25
C VAL A 717 25.59 -18.58 -1.13
N LYS A 718 25.39 -19.09 0.08
CA LYS A 718 25.01 -20.48 0.32
C LYS A 718 23.68 -20.84 -0.35
N SER A 719 22.68 -19.93 -0.26
CA SER A 719 21.38 -20.11 -0.88
C SER A 719 21.47 -20.22 -2.42
N LEU A 720 22.32 -19.42 -3.05
CA LEU A 720 22.55 -19.44 -4.49
C LEU A 720 23.41 -20.64 -4.94
N SER A 721 24.41 -21.01 -4.15
CA SER A 721 25.33 -22.11 -4.46
C SER A 721 24.65 -23.49 -4.49
N VAL A 722 23.42 -23.62 -4.00
CA VAL A 722 22.60 -24.82 -4.14
C VAL A 722 22.29 -25.12 -5.62
N TYR A 723 22.20 -24.08 -6.46
CA TYR A 723 21.74 -24.16 -7.84
C TYR A 723 22.88 -24.12 -8.87
N GLY A 724 24.12 -23.85 -8.45
CA GLY A 724 25.28 -23.81 -9.32
C GLY A 724 26.48 -23.09 -8.72
N ASP A 725 27.49 -22.85 -9.53
CA ASP A 725 28.72 -22.14 -9.13
C ASP A 725 28.42 -20.63 -8.98
N PHE A 726 28.38 -20.16 -7.74
CA PHE A 726 28.11 -18.76 -7.43
C PHE A 726 29.19 -17.81 -7.99
N GLU A 727 30.47 -18.17 -7.89
CA GLU A 727 31.56 -17.30 -8.36
C GLU A 727 31.46 -17.06 -9.87
N ARG A 728 31.19 -18.12 -10.62
CA ARG A 728 30.94 -18.03 -12.07
C ARG A 728 29.65 -17.23 -12.38
N PHE A 729 28.60 -17.41 -11.58
CA PHE A 729 27.35 -16.69 -11.73
C PHE A 729 27.50 -15.18 -11.47
N ALA A 730 28.26 -14.79 -10.44
CA ALA A 730 28.46 -13.40 -10.05
C ALA A 730 29.57 -12.67 -10.83
N ALA A 731 30.36 -13.40 -11.61
CA ALA A 731 31.46 -12.85 -12.39
C ALA A 731 30.97 -11.96 -13.56
N ASP A 732 31.85 -11.09 -14.06
CA ASP A 732 31.54 -10.21 -15.20
C ASP A 732 31.63 -10.91 -16.56
N GLU A 733 32.29 -12.09 -16.60
CA GLU A 733 32.41 -12.87 -17.83
C GLU A 733 31.05 -13.36 -18.35
N PRO A 734 30.96 -13.69 -19.65
CA PRO A 734 29.77 -14.29 -20.23
C PRO A 734 29.35 -15.57 -19.48
N TYR A 735 28.07 -15.62 -19.11
CA TYR A 735 27.51 -16.73 -18.36
C TYR A 735 26.63 -17.60 -19.24
N VAL A 736 26.85 -18.91 -19.20
CA VAL A 736 26.00 -19.94 -19.79
C VAL A 736 25.63 -20.91 -18.68
N SER A 737 24.34 -21.14 -18.50
CA SER A 737 23.84 -22.06 -17.49
C SER A 737 24.15 -23.51 -17.85
N ASP A 738 24.50 -24.32 -16.86
CA ASP A 738 24.66 -25.76 -17.03
C ASP A 738 23.33 -26.47 -17.34
N ASN A 739 22.20 -25.79 -17.11
CA ASN A 739 20.86 -26.27 -17.46
C ASN A 739 20.47 -25.97 -18.91
N THR A 740 21.30 -25.22 -19.64
CA THR A 740 21.06 -24.92 -21.07
C THR A 740 21.38 -26.16 -21.90
N PRO A 741 20.49 -26.58 -22.82
CA PRO A 741 20.79 -27.70 -23.73
C PRO A 741 22.11 -27.48 -24.46
N PRO A 742 22.91 -28.53 -24.68
CA PRO A 742 24.29 -28.43 -25.24
C PRO A 742 24.41 -27.66 -26.55
N TRP A 743 23.35 -27.59 -27.36
CA TRP A 743 23.36 -26.90 -28.66
C TRP A 743 23.26 -25.38 -28.57
N PHE A 744 23.00 -24.81 -27.38
CA PHE A 744 22.91 -23.34 -27.19
C PHE A 744 24.22 -22.69 -26.75
N GLY A 745 25.23 -23.45 -26.38
CA GLY A 745 26.40 -22.92 -25.66
C GLY A 745 27.76 -23.08 -26.36
N ALA A 746 27.88 -23.71 -27.48
CA ALA A 746 29.19 -24.02 -28.01
C ALA A 746 29.30 -23.87 -29.53
N GLY A 747 30.03 -22.85 -29.93
CA GLY A 747 30.78 -22.87 -31.17
C GLY A 747 30.01 -22.49 -32.42
N GLU A 748 30.73 -21.81 -33.29
CA GLU A 748 30.36 -21.60 -34.69
C GLU A 748 29.85 -22.90 -35.31
N PRO A 749 28.74 -22.85 -36.06
CA PRO A 749 28.27 -24.06 -36.77
C PRO A 749 29.37 -24.58 -37.69
N HIS A 750 29.82 -25.79 -37.45
CA HIS A 750 30.59 -26.51 -38.44
C HIS A 750 29.71 -26.73 -39.66
N GLU A 751 30.22 -26.41 -40.87
CA GLU A 751 29.54 -26.52 -42.17
C GLU A 751 29.03 -27.93 -42.52
N ASP A 752 29.17 -28.91 -41.64
CA ASP A 752 28.83 -30.33 -41.90
C ASP A 752 27.58 -30.84 -41.13
N ASP A 753 26.92 -30.02 -40.32
CA ASP A 753 25.67 -30.42 -39.66
C ASP A 753 24.45 -30.01 -40.52
N ALA A 754 24.25 -30.78 -41.58
CA ALA A 754 22.98 -30.79 -42.31
C ALA A 754 21.88 -31.31 -41.39
N THR A 755 20.94 -30.46 -41.03
CA THR A 755 19.76 -30.81 -40.24
C THR A 755 18.91 -31.86 -41.00
N PRO A 756 18.26 -32.82 -40.30
CA PRO A 756 17.42 -33.84 -40.89
C PRO A 756 16.10 -33.35 -41.51
N PHE A 757 15.93 -32.08 -41.72
CA PHE A 757 14.65 -31.49 -42.21
C PHE A 757 14.67 -31.01 -43.68
N ASP A 758 15.69 -31.34 -44.46
CA ASP A 758 15.64 -31.12 -45.89
C ASP A 758 15.27 -32.42 -46.63
N VAL A 759 14.08 -32.93 -46.46
CA VAL A 759 13.42 -33.81 -47.47
C VAL A 759 11.89 -33.73 -47.33
N ARG A 760 11.28 -32.99 -48.25
CA ARG A 760 9.89 -32.93 -48.75
C ARG A 760 8.97 -31.88 -48.12
#